data_c717071f9c2c6ab6c89d23719dcd3977
#
_entry.id   c717071f9c2c6ab6c89d23719dcd3977
#
_cell.length_a   1.000
_cell.length_b   1.000
_cell.length_c   1.000
_cell.angle_alpha   90.00
_cell.angle_beta   90.00
_cell.angle_gamma   90.00
#
_symmetry.space_group_name_H-M   'P 1'
#
loop_
_entity.id
_entity.type
_entity.pdbx_description
1 polymer ?
#
loop_
_entity_poly.entity_id
_entity_poly.type
_entity_poly.pdbx_seq_one_letter_code
_entity_poly.pdbx_strand_id
1 'polypeptide(L)'
;MCLFSFLTSIDQLALWTLWTAAGGLCSMAQWRLTLTLTALYVFVWRGWASLEVNMEDRVEVFMDEEANIRCMYSSAAPASSLTIQWFVRAPGVSNKEQIYYKDGNSEFEVQGTKFTGRISVSNSLETTQKNSILTISNTRLSDELEFFCRVSVDASEEGRTQLLVFNVPTHPTINVVPYVSAGTQQLEKIASCEVRNAYPAPNITWYKDRTPLQHSDSKVKVKTTRTVNPSGLFTVKSDLQLEVEKQDKDAKFYCEVNYFTPGTQEMMESDHINITVYYPTTEATMKQESPKGLIKEGDRVEIRCQGNGNPEPFITFSYNDDLLSDNNLLVLNNVTRRNSGTYLCSALDQSFEESSANLSITVHYLDSVVITPEKPVHLEEGKDLSLTCNAVSSLSTRAVWYKDSAYLTEGHVLNLQNASYDMAGMYVCVIEAPDLPELRRNNSVLVTVIGKPVIIAGVEVIPLDSEKLVNLSCTATGHPAPTIIWALSDEQARVSKWITKKEDEVLSFISISTTSDITASCEAANKMGTVKASRDIEATELKTPTTSITSTTSTSTKAPETINTSKRVRKEGSGVIIAVIIILILLLAILGSVLYFLYKKGKIPCGRSGKQDLTKESASKDDIVVEMKSGKSAEAVLLQGVNGDKVSQ
;
A
#
# COMPACT_ATOMS: atom_id res chain seq x y z
N MET A 1 -46.37 -16.43 12.76
CA MET A 1 -47.58 -15.60 13.06
C MET A 1 -48.22 -15.18 11.73
N CYS A 2 -48.91 -16.11 11.04
CA CYS A 2 -49.74 -15.86 9.85
C CYS A 2 -50.23 -17.20 9.27
N LEU A 3 -50.86 -18.05 10.11
CA LEU A 3 -51.50 -19.29 9.65
C LEU A 3 -52.61 -19.79 10.64
N PHE A 4 -53.08 -18.92 11.53
CA PHE A 4 -54.13 -19.25 12.48
C PHE A 4 -55.39 -18.40 12.32
N SER A 5 -55.60 -17.72 11.21
CA SER A 5 -56.74 -16.81 11.02
C SER A 5 -57.72 -17.24 9.92
N PHE A 6 -57.69 -18.49 9.47
CA PHE A 6 -58.57 -18.94 8.35
C PHE A 6 -59.47 -20.16 8.69
N LEU A 7 -59.54 -20.59 9.95
CA LEU A 7 -60.36 -21.75 10.35
C LEU A 7 -61.54 -21.42 11.27
N THR A 8 -61.81 -20.14 11.58
CA THR A 8 -62.95 -19.76 12.45
C THR A 8 -64.15 -19.18 11.69
N SER A 9 -64.15 -19.20 10.34
CA SER A 9 -65.24 -18.59 9.55
C SER A 9 -66.15 -19.57 8.79
N ILE A 10 -65.95 -20.90 8.91
CA ILE A 10 -66.73 -21.89 8.15
C ILE A 10 -67.78 -22.62 9.06
N ASP A 11 -67.58 -22.63 10.37
CA ASP A 11 -68.49 -23.34 11.28
C ASP A 11 -69.72 -22.54 11.73
N GLN A 12 -69.85 -21.27 11.47
CA GLN A 12 -70.99 -20.44 11.84
C GLN A 12 -72.12 -20.45 10.77
N LEU A 13 -71.89 -20.89 9.58
CA LEU A 13 -72.89 -20.90 8.49
C LEU A 13 -73.56 -22.26 8.29
N ALA A 14 -73.02 -23.33 8.85
CA ALA A 14 -73.64 -24.68 8.78
C ALA A 14 -74.65 -24.98 9.87
N LEU A 15 -74.65 -24.19 10.95
CA LEU A 15 -75.62 -24.36 12.04
C LEU A 15 -76.96 -23.58 11.89
N TRP A 16 -77.02 -22.66 10.91
CA TRP A 16 -78.25 -21.84 10.71
C TRP A 16 -79.19 -22.39 9.65
N THR A 17 -78.77 -23.34 8.82
CA THR A 17 -79.61 -23.96 7.78
C THR A 17 -80.31 -25.26 8.22
N LEU A 18 -79.98 -25.78 9.41
CA LEU A 18 -80.65 -26.98 9.96
C LEU A 18 -81.77 -26.66 10.92
N TRP A 19 -82.15 -25.40 11.20
CA TRP A 19 -83.15 -24.99 12.20
C TRP A 19 -84.45 -24.58 11.59
N THR A 20 -84.64 -24.62 10.28
CA THR A 20 -85.90 -24.20 9.62
C THR A 20 -86.74 -25.32 8.98
N ALA A 21 -86.37 -26.60 9.18
CA ALA A 21 -87.03 -27.69 8.49
C ALA A 21 -87.58 -28.81 9.41
N ALA A 22 -87.87 -28.54 10.70
CA ALA A 22 -88.63 -29.51 11.51
C ALA A 22 -89.53 -28.80 12.54
N GLY A 23 -90.53 -28.12 12.01
CA GLY A 23 -91.67 -27.77 12.78
C GLY A 23 -92.59 -28.97 12.92
N GLY A 24 -92.87 -29.43 14.16
CA GLY A 24 -94.02 -30.27 14.43
C GLY A 24 -93.72 -31.59 15.11
N LEU A 25 -94.14 -31.63 16.41
CA LEU A 25 -94.46 -32.85 17.14
C LEU A 25 -93.31 -33.73 17.63
N CYS A 26 -92.81 -33.44 18.83
CA CYS A 26 -92.64 -34.48 19.83
C CYS A 26 -92.41 -33.89 21.23
N SER A 27 -93.42 -33.99 22.06
CA SER A 27 -93.45 -33.53 23.42
C SER A 27 -92.60 -34.35 24.37
N MET A 28 -92.11 -33.71 25.40
CA MET A 28 -91.66 -34.25 26.70
C MET A 28 -90.56 -35.32 26.77
N ALA A 29 -90.36 -36.14 25.79
CA ALA A 29 -89.30 -37.15 25.82
C ALA A 29 -87.87 -36.55 25.42
N GLN A 30 -87.84 -35.55 24.55
CA GLN A 30 -86.62 -34.90 24.17
C GLN A 30 -86.03 -33.98 25.25
N TRP A 31 -86.87 -33.38 26.06
CA TRP A 31 -86.37 -32.57 27.20
C TRP A 31 -85.68 -33.40 28.27
N ARG A 32 -86.13 -34.66 28.49
CA ARG A 32 -85.46 -35.58 29.43
C ARG A 32 -84.19 -36.12 28.89
N LEU A 33 -84.05 -36.38 27.57
CA LEU A 33 -82.82 -36.83 26.95
C LEU A 33 -81.79 -35.73 26.89
N THR A 34 -82.19 -34.50 26.60
CA THR A 34 -81.21 -33.35 26.58
C THR A 34 -80.77 -32.98 28.00
N LEU A 35 -81.66 -33.03 29.00
CA LEU A 35 -81.27 -32.82 30.39
C LEU A 35 -80.43 -33.95 30.96
N THR A 36 -80.60 -35.20 30.54
CA THR A 36 -79.71 -36.31 30.93
C THR A 36 -78.44 -36.29 30.20
N LEU A 37 -78.37 -35.89 28.90
CA LEU A 37 -77.13 -35.70 28.15
C LEU A 37 -76.38 -34.46 28.64
N THR A 38 -77.04 -33.36 28.98
CA THR A 38 -76.36 -32.20 29.58
C THR A 38 -75.91 -32.49 31.01
N ALA A 39 -76.72 -33.25 31.80
CA ALA A 39 -76.28 -33.72 33.11
C ALA A 39 -75.14 -34.72 33.03
N LEU A 40 -75.12 -35.63 32.05
CA LEU A 40 -74.01 -36.51 31.75
C LEU A 40 -72.82 -35.73 31.23
N TYR A 41 -72.99 -34.70 30.36
CA TYR A 41 -71.93 -33.84 29.89
C TYR A 41 -71.38 -32.98 31.02
N VAL A 42 -72.17 -32.45 31.90
CA VAL A 42 -71.75 -31.74 33.13
C VAL A 42 -71.12 -32.70 34.14
N PHE A 43 -71.56 -33.99 34.21
CA PHE A 43 -70.93 -34.99 35.04
C PHE A 43 -69.60 -35.49 34.45
N VAL A 44 -69.50 -35.62 33.13
CA VAL A 44 -68.26 -35.97 32.45
C VAL A 44 -67.27 -34.77 32.47
N TRP A 45 -67.75 -33.52 32.48
CA TRP A 45 -66.92 -32.32 32.65
C TRP A 45 -66.58 -32.02 34.12
N ARG A 46 -67.29 -32.61 35.11
CA ARG A 46 -66.84 -32.64 36.52
C ARG A 46 -65.97 -33.86 36.81
N GLY A 47 -65.61 -34.57 35.77
CA GLY A 47 -64.64 -35.65 35.87
C GLY A 47 -63.24 -35.13 36.02
N TRP A 48 -62.63 -35.56 37.09
CA TRP A 48 -61.20 -35.72 37.29
C TRP A 48 -60.37 -34.47 37.15
N ALA A 49 -60.27 -33.67 38.15
CA ALA A 49 -59.05 -32.99 38.47
C ALA A 49 -58.02 -34.08 38.87
N SER A 50 -57.51 -34.79 37.88
CA SER A 50 -56.39 -35.72 38.08
C SER A 50 -55.18 -34.93 38.58
N LEU A 51 -54.57 -35.46 39.62
CA LEU A 51 -53.22 -34.95 39.98
C LEU A 51 -52.31 -35.11 38.75
N GLU A 52 -51.75 -34.03 38.34
CA GLU A 52 -50.77 -34.02 37.23
C GLU A 52 -49.55 -33.29 37.74
N VAL A 53 -48.36 -33.86 37.47
CA VAL A 53 -47.06 -33.30 37.82
C VAL A 53 -46.25 -33.08 36.55
N ASN A 54 -45.81 -31.85 36.36
CA ASN A 54 -45.00 -31.46 35.20
C ASN A 54 -43.70 -30.85 35.67
N MET A 55 -42.60 -31.24 35.03
CA MET A 55 -41.24 -30.71 35.26
C MET A 55 -40.57 -30.49 33.90
N GLU A 56 -39.62 -29.60 33.84
CA GLU A 56 -38.76 -29.42 32.68
C GLU A 56 -37.92 -30.69 32.44
N ASP A 57 -37.72 -31.10 31.21
CA ASP A 57 -36.92 -32.30 30.90
C ASP A 57 -35.50 -32.22 31.46
N ARG A 58 -34.94 -31.02 31.47
CA ARG A 58 -33.61 -30.74 32.00
C ARG A 58 -33.51 -29.34 32.58
N VAL A 59 -32.68 -29.18 33.57
CA VAL A 59 -32.28 -27.89 34.18
C VAL A 59 -30.77 -27.72 33.98
N GLU A 60 -30.39 -26.61 33.42
CA GLU A 60 -29.00 -26.31 33.10
C GLU A 60 -28.52 -25.15 33.99
N VAL A 61 -27.33 -25.29 34.59
CA VAL A 61 -26.79 -24.30 35.52
C VAL A 61 -25.27 -24.26 35.46
N PHE A 62 -24.68 -23.11 35.78
CA PHE A 62 -23.23 -23.05 35.98
C PHE A 62 -22.81 -23.64 37.33
N MET A 63 -21.63 -24.21 37.36
CA MET A 63 -20.99 -24.65 38.61
C MET A 63 -20.86 -23.45 39.57
N ASP A 64 -21.04 -23.75 40.89
CA ASP A 64 -21.05 -22.79 41.99
C ASP A 64 -22.25 -21.82 42.01
N GLU A 65 -23.14 -21.84 41.03
CA GLU A 65 -24.41 -21.08 41.04
C GLU A 65 -25.55 -21.85 41.70
N GLU A 66 -26.69 -21.19 41.80
CA GLU A 66 -27.93 -21.77 42.34
C GLU A 66 -28.74 -22.47 41.24
N ALA A 67 -29.07 -23.75 41.44
CA ALA A 67 -29.96 -24.49 40.55
C ALA A 67 -31.39 -24.47 41.11
N ASN A 68 -32.32 -23.97 40.31
CA ASN A 68 -33.74 -23.90 40.65
C ASN A 68 -34.54 -24.92 39.84
N ILE A 69 -34.93 -26.02 40.47
CA ILE A 69 -35.69 -27.12 39.86
C ILE A 69 -37.19 -26.94 40.19
N ARG A 70 -38.00 -26.72 39.18
CA ARG A 70 -39.41 -26.45 39.33
C ARG A 70 -40.25 -27.73 39.13
N CYS A 71 -41.11 -27.98 40.09
CA CYS A 71 -42.14 -28.99 40.03
C CYS A 71 -43.49 -28.29 39.98
N MET A 72 -44.14 -28.29 38.85
CA MET A 72 -45.50 -27.74 38.68
C MET A 72 -46.50 -28.86 38.82
N TYR A 73 -47.58 -28.64 39.60
CA TYR A 73 -48.61 -29.64 39.75
C TYR A 73 -49.99 -29.02 39.82
N SER A 74 -51.01 -29.75 39.31
CA SER A 74 -52.42 -29.42 39.42
C SER A 74 -53.04 -30.35 40.40
N SER A 75 -53.73 -29.81 41.38
CA SER A 75 -54.52 -30.62 42.38
C SER A 75 -55.65 -29.80 42.91
N ALA A 76 -56.87 -30.42 42.98
CA ALA A 76 -58.04 -29.85 43.63
C ALA A 76 -58.00 -29.98 45.15
N ALA A 77 -57.06 -30.76 45.68
CA ALA A 77 -56.96 -31.02 47.10
C ALA A 77 -56.43 -29.79 47.89
N PRO A 78 -56.86 -29.59 49.14
CA PRO A 78 -56.34 -28.53 49.98
C PRO A 78 -54.84 -28.77 50.28
N ALA A 79 -54.12 -27.68 50.47
CA ALA A 79 -52.64 -27.73 50.68
C ALA A 79 -52.22 -28.57 51.90
N SER A 80 -53.10 -28.67 52.90
CA SER A 80 -52.89 -29.45 54.14
C SER A 80 -52.92 -30.97 53.93
N SER A 81 -53.46 -31.46 52.84
CA SER A 81 -53.55 -32.90 52.51
C SER A 81 -52.50 -33.34 51.48
N LEU A 82 -51.68 -32.41 50.97
CA LEU A 82 -50.65 -32.68 49.97
C LEU A 82 -49.37 -33.13 50.66
N THR A 83 -48.78 -34.23 50.16
CA THR A 83 -47.44 -34.66 50.49
C THR A 83 -46.54 -34.41 49.28
N ILE A 84 -45.45 -33.67 49.49
CA ILE A 84 -44.42 -33.35 48.46
C ILE A 84 -43.11 -34.00 48.87
N GLN A 85 -42.56 -34.78 48.00
CA GLN A 85 -41.27 -35.48 48.23
C GLN A 85 -40.32 -35.24 47.08
N TRP A 86 -39.06 -34.91 47.39
CA TRP A 86 -38.04 -34.84 46.40
C TRP A 86 -37.05 -35.99 46.56
N PHE A 87 -36.73 -36.61 45.43
CA PHE A 87 -35.76 -37.70 45.33
C PHE A 87 -34.70 -37.40 44.30
N VAL A 88 -33.57 -38.01 44.45
CA VAL A 88 -32.46 -37.99 43.49
C VAL A 88 -32.05 -39.41 43.12
N ARG A 89 -31.52 -39.53 41.90
CA ARG A 89 -31.00 -40.80 41.38
C ARG A 89 -29.79 -40.57 40.52
N ALA A 90 -28.73 -41.32 40.77
CA ALA A 90 -27.57 -41.30 39.89
C ALA A 90 -27.87 -42.00 38.54
N PRO A 91 -27.34 -41.50 37.41
CA PRO A 91 -27.48 -42.16 36.12
C PRO A 91 -27.06 -43.65 36.18
N GLY A 92 -27.96 -44.53 35.69
CA GLY A 92 -27.70 -45.98 35.69
C GLY A 92 -27.96 -46.71 37.01
N VAL A 93 -28.40 -46.01 38.08
CA VAL A 93 -28.78 -46.59 39.36
C VAL A 93 -30.31 -46.68 39.46
N SER A 94 -30.85 -47.79 39.94
CA SER A 94 -32.29 -47.97 40.05
C SER A 94 -32.91 -47.35 41.32
N ASN A 95 -32.14 -47.26 42.39
CA ASN A 95 -32.63 -46.75 43.68
C ASN A 95 -32.64 -45.22 43.71
N LYS A 96 -33.73 -44.68 44.21
CA LYS A 96 -33.87 -43.23 44.47
C LYS A 96 -33.54 -42.95 45.93
N GLU A 97 -32.81 -41.88 46.19
CA GLU A 97 -32.52 -41.35 47.51
C GLU A 97 -33.43 -40.17 47.78
N GLN A 98 -34.18 -40.18 48.91
CA GLN A 98 -35.03 -39.06 49.30
C GLN A 98 -34.16 -37.95 49.92
N ILE A 99 -34.40 -36.70 49.49
CA ILE A 99 -33.64 -35.53 49.98
C ILE A 99 -34.53 -34.52 50.72
N TYR A 100 -35.84 -34.53 50.46
CA TYR A 100 -36.78 -33.61 51.11
C TYR A 100 -38.16 -34.27 51.26
N TYR A 101 -38.87 -33.90 52.35
CA TYR A 101 -40.19 -34.31 52.66
C TYR A 101 -41.02 -33.17 53.21
N LYS A 102 -42.30 -33.05 52.76
CA LYS A 102 -43.25 -32.12 53.30
C LYS A 102 -44.65 -32.76 53.25
N ASP A 103 -45.38 -32.69 54.37
CA ASP A 103 -46.81 -32.91 54.46
C ASP A 103 -47.47 -31.73 55.17
N GLY A 104 -48.77 -31.84 55.48
CA GLY A 104 -49.51 -30.74 56.12
C GLY A 104 -48.96 -30.34 57.50
N ASN A 105 -48.21 -31.22 58.18
CA ASN A 105 -47.73 -31.06 59.58
C ASN A 105 -46.23 -31.01 59.73
N SER A 106 -45.53 -31.60 58.77
CA SER A 106 -44.07 -31.79 58.87
C SER A 106 -43.38 -31.34 57.60
N GLU A 107 -42.23 -30.66 57.75
CA GLU A 107 -41.38 -30.26 56.67
C GLU A 107 -39.93 -30.42 57.11
N PHE A 108 -39.15 -31.21 56.38
CA PHE A 108 -37.75 -31.43 56.71
C PHE A 108 -36.91 -31.85 55.53
N GLU A 109 -35.66 -31.46 55.59
CA GLU A 109 -34.58 -31.95 54.74
C GLU A 109 -34.06 -33.27 55.30
N VAL A 110 -33.87 -34.29 54.45
CA VAL A 110 -33.33 -35.57 54.89
C VAL A 110 -31.83 -35.44 55.19
N GLN A 111 -31.46 -35.68 56.42
CA GLN A 111 -30.09 -35.54 56.90
C GLN A 111 -29.20 -36.69 56.42
N GLY A 112 -27.90 -36.41 56.23
CA GLY A 112 -26.91 -37.40 55.81
C GLY A 112 -26.80 -37.61 54.30
N THR A 113 -27.57 -36.88 53.49
CA THR A 113 -27.42 -36.84 52.04
C THR A 113 -26.32 -35.86 51.65
N LYS A 114 -25.81 -35.95 50.41
CA LYS A 114 -24.85 -34.97 49.91
C LYS A 114 -25.43 -33.56 49.71
N PHE A 115 -26.72 -33.40 49.82
CA PHE A 115 -27.43 -32.14 49.71
C PHE A 115 -27.69 -31.45 51.06
N THR A 116 -27.42 -32.14 52.18
CA THR A 116 -27.67 -31.63 53.53
C THR A 116 -27.07 -30.23 53.72
N GLY A 117 -27.92 -29.26 54.10
CA GLY A 117 -27.54 -27.86 54.29
C GLY A 117 -27.30 -27.06 53.03
N ARG A 118 -27.60 -27.64 51.85
CA ARG A 118 -27.42 -27.00 50.53
C ARG A 118 -28.70 -26.82 49.76
N ILE A 119 -29.79 -27.40 50.24
CA ILE A 119 -31.09 -27.29 49.59
C ILE A 119 -32.07 -26.43 50.36
N SER A 120 -32.92 -25.74 49.65
CA SER A 120 -34.13 -25.10 50.18
C SER A 120 -35.31 -25.37 49.28
N VAL A 121 -36.51 -25.50 49.82
CA VAL A 121 -37.69 -25.73 49.02
C VAL A 121 -38.71 -24.64 49.30
N SER A 122 -39.14 -23.96 48.29
CA SER A 122 -40.23 -22.99 48.35
C SER A 122 -41.48 -23.57 47.69
N ASN A 123 -42.61 -23.47 48.36
CA ASN A 123 -43.86 -24.00 47.87
C ASN A 123 -44.87 -22.86 47.69
N SER A 124 -45.28 -22.59 46.45
CA SER A 124 -46.32 -21.60 46.13
C SER A 124 -47.67 -22.30 45.93
N LEU A 125 -48.69 -21.76 46.58
CA LEU A 125 -50.02 -22.30 46.59
C LEU A 125 -51.02 -21.41 45.83
N GLU A 126 -50.63 -20.83 44.72
CA GLU A 126 -51.50 -20.04 43.87
C GLU A 126 -52.69 -20.92 43.37
N THR A 127 -53.85 -20.32 43.22
CA THR A 127 -55.14 -21.02 43.06
C THR A 127 -55.27 -21.85 41.78
N THR A 128 -54.51 -21.62 40.76
CA THR A 128 -54.62 -22.29 39.45
C THR A 128 -53.50 -23.25 39.14
N GLN A 129 -52.21 -22.87 39.46
CA GLN A 129 -51.03 -23.74 39.33
C GLN A 129 -50.22 -23.67 40.60
N LYS A 130 -50.01 -24.81 41.23
CA LYS A 130 -49.21 -24.94 42.43
C LYS A 130 -47.79 -25.33 41.97
N ASN A 131 -46.77 -24.82 42.61
CA ASN A 131 -45.38 -25.22 42.34
C ASN A 131 -44.59 -25.47 43.63
N SER A 132 -43.68 -26.39 43.50
CA SER A 132 -42.63 -26.63 44.50
C SER A 132 -41.27 -26.42 43.78
N ILE A 133 -40.46 -25.48 44.27
CA ILE A 133 -39.18 -25.16 43.70
C ILE A 133 -38.09 -25.65 44.66
N LEU A 134 -37.29 -26.63 44.21
CA LEU A 134 -36.09 -27.06 44.88
C LEU A 134 -34.92 -26.21 44.41
N THR A 135 -34.33 -25.45 45.33
CA THR A 135 -33.17 -24.65 45.08
C THR A 135 -31.93 -25.34 45.68
N ILE A 136 -30.91 -25.55 44.87
CA ILE A 136 -29.64 -26.15 45.27
C ILE A 136 -28.59 -25.05 45.24
N SER A 137 -27.99 -24.69 46.37
CA SER A 137 -26.93 -23.69 46.47
C SER A 137 -25.59 -24.32 46.22
N ASN A 138 -24.68 -23.53 45.59
CA ASN A 138 -23.32 -23.94 45.31
C ASN A 138 -23.26 -25.28 44.58
N THR A 139 -23.86 -25.29 43.36
CA THR A 139 -24.00 -26.49 42.53
C THR A 139 -22.63 -27.05 42.12
N ARG A 140 -22.49 -28.37 42.23
CA ARG A 140 -21.23 -29.09 41.94
C ARG A 140 -21.45 -30.08 40.81
N LEU A 141 -20.40 -30.48 40.13
CA LEU A 141 -20.45 -31.52 39.09
C LEU A 141 -21.05 -32.83 39.61
N SER A 142 -20.83 -33.15 40.90
CA SER A 142 -21.42 -34.32 41.53
C SER A 142 -22.96 -34.24 41.67
N ASP A 143 -23.56 -33.08 41.43
CA ASP A 143 -24.99 -32.85 41.52
C ASP A 143 -25.71 -33.13 40.20
N GLU A 144 -24.98 -33.48 39.12
CA GLU A 144 -25.56 -33.97 37.86
C GLU A 144 -26.27 -35.31 38.08
N LEU A 145 -27.50 -35.23 38.51
CA LEU A 145 -28.36 -36.36 38.81
C LEU A 145 -29.75 -36.15 38.16
N GLU A 146 -30.53 -37.21 38.18
CA GLU A 146 -31.97 -37.11 37.94
C GLU A 146 -32.69 -36.75 39.24
N PHE A 147 -33.50 -35.71 39.17
CA PHE A 147 -34.36 -35.26 40.26
C PHE A 147 -35.79 -35.65 40.00
N PHE A 148 -36.48 -36.08 41.04
CA PHE A 148 -37.90 -36.50 40.97
C PHE A 148 -38.68 -35.73 42.01
N CYS A 149 -39.78 -35.15 41.58
CA CYS A 149 -40.79 -34.56 42.46
C CYS A 149 -42.00 -35.45 42.47
N ARG A 150 -42.30 -36.01 43.63
CA ARG A 150 -43.51 -36.81 43.85
C ARG A 150 -44.49 -36.02 44.67
N VAL A 151 -45.71 -35.90 44.13
CA VAL A 151 -46.81 -35.27 44.81
C VAL A 151 -47.84 -36.35 45.06
N SER A 152 -48.35 -36.46 46.28
CA SER A 152 -49.34 -37.48 46.69
C SER A 152 -50.47 -36.84 47.47
N VAL A 153 -51.71 -37.34 47.21
CA VAL A 153 -52.90 -37.09 47.98
C VAL A 153 -53.55 -38.46 48.15
N ASP A 154 -54.55 -38.81 47.38
CA ASP A 154 -55.19 -40.14 47.28
C ASP A 154 -54.47 -41.00 46.23
N ALA A 155 -53.93 -40.34 45.22
CA ALA A 155 -53.06 -40.90 44.20
C ALA A 155 -51.70 -40.25 44.31
N SER A 156 -50.70 -40.89 43.70
CA SER A 156 -49.31 -40.40 43.67
C SER A 156 -48.83 -40.24 42.23
N GLU A 157 -48.43 -39.02 41.86
CA GLU A 157 -47.79 -38.71 40.55
C GLU A 157 -46.41 -38.21 40.74
N GLU A 158 -45.57 -38.43 39.75
CA GLU A 158 -44.12 -38.11 39.82
C GLU A 158 -43.63 -37.50 38.51
N GLY A 159 -43.05 -36.34 38.61
CA GLY A 159 -42.26 -35.70 37.53
C GLY A 159 -40.78 -35.99 37.69
N ARG A 160 -40.05 -35.86 36.61
CA ARG A 160 -38.58 -36.02 36.59
C ARG A 160 -37.91 -34.93 35.77
N THR A 161 -36.66 -34.59 36.13
CA THR A 161 -35.78 -33.70 35.40
C THR A 161 -34.34 -34.14 35.56
N GLN A 162 -33.50 -33.76 34.65
CA GLN A 162 -32.06 -33.98 34.75
C GLN A 162 -31.38 -32.64 35.02
N LEU A 163 -30.53 -32.56 36.03
CA LEU A 163 -29.65 -31.42 36.26
C LEU A 163 -28.36 -31.61 35.47
N LEU A 164 -28.01 -30.61 34.66
CA LEU A 164 -26.78 -30.54 33.92
C LEU A 164 -25.97 -29.36 34.44
N VAL A 165 -24.70 -29.57 34.73
CA VAL A 165 -23.81 -28.54 35.26
C VAL A 165 -22.77 -28.16 34.22
N PHE A 166 -22.48 -26.88 34.09
CA PHE A 166 -21.55 -26.36 33.13
C PHE A 166 -20.45 -25.56 33.82
N ASN A 167 -19.26 -25.57 33.25
CA ASN A 167 -18.21 -24.68 33.68
C ASN A 167 -17.49 -24.08 32.46
N VAL A 168 -17.43 -22.76 32.42
CA VAL A 168 -16.79 -22.02 31.33
C VAL A 168 -15.29 -22.29 31.34
N PRO A 169 -14.70 -22.69 30.22
CA PRO A 169 -13.27 -22.90 30.11
C PRO A 169 -12.47 -21.59 30.28
N THR A 170 -11.22 -21.73 30.69
CA THR A 170 -10.26 -20.60 30.62
C THR A 170 -9.99 -20.22 29.16
N HIS A 171 -9.57 -18.99 28.91
CA HIS A 171 -9.12 -18.57 27.59
C HIS A 171 -8.06 -19.55 27.05
N PRO A 172 -8.20 -20.02 25.79
CA PRO A 172 -7.27 -20.98 25.20
C PRO A 172 -5.87 -20.38 25.08
N THR A 173 -4.86 -21.13 25.48
CA THR A 173 -3.46 -20.78 25.30
C THR A 173 -2.86 -21.54 24.15
N ILE A 174 -2.11 -20.84 23.28
CA ILE A 174 -1.45 -21.44 22.15
C ILE A 174 0.08 -21.36 22.32
N ASN A 175 0.75 -22.50 22.13
CA ASN A 175 2.21 -22.61 22.20
C ASN A 175 2.74 -23.02 20.83
N VAL A 176 3.61 -22.22 20.24
CA VAL A 176 4.22 -22.41 18.93
C VAL A 176 5.59 -23.04 19.09
N VAL A 177 5.99 -23.91 18.15
CA VAL A 177 7.38 -24.35 18.06
C VAL A 177 8.27 -23.22 17.53
N PRO A 178 9.56 -23.17 17.91
CA PRO A 178 10.45 -22.08 17.50
C PRO A 178 10.60 -21.92 15.99
N TYR A 179 10.67 -23.01 15.27
CA TYR A 179 10.75 -23.07 13.81
C TYR A 179 10.31 -24.44 13.29
N VAL A 180 9.96 -24.49 12.01
CA VAL A 180 9.63 -25.70 11.25
C VAL A 180 10.25 -25.62 9.87
N SER A 181 10.57 -26.78 9.25
CA SER A 181 11.20 -26.81 7.94
C SER A 181 10.17 -27.11 6.85
N ALA A 182 10.16 -26.29 5.79
CA ALA A 182 9.31 -26.53 4.64
C ALA A 182 9.88 -27.61 3.71
N GLY A 183 9.00 -28.37 3.05
CA GLY A 183 9.38 -29.33 2.00
C GLY A 183 9.89 -30.67 2.48
N THR A 184 9.79 -30.98 3.77
CA THR A 184 10.25 -32.25 4.35
C THR A 184 9.34 -33.43 4.00
N GLN A 185 8.17 -33.20 3.40
CA GLN A 185 7.11 -34.20 3.16
C GLN A 185 6.74 -35.00 4.42
N GLN A 186 6.96 -34.45 5.58
CA GLN A 186 6.64 -35.02 6.88
C GLN A 186 5.73 -34.09 7.66
N LEU A 187 4.86 -34.68 8.47
CA LEU A 187 4.01 -33.94 9.38
C LEU A 187 4.83 -33.47 10.60
N GLU A 188 5.10 -32.18 10.67
CA GLU A 188 5.77 -31.60 11.82
C GLU A 188 4.75 -30.93 12.76
N LYS A 189 4.99 -31.06 14.07
CA LYS A 189 4.20 -30.34 15.06
C LYS A 189 4.54 -28.87 14.98
N ILE A 190 3.52 -28.03 14.71
CA ILE A 190 3.70 -26.58 14.59
C ILE A 190 3.22 -25.82 15.83
N ALA A 191 2.13 -26.28 16.44
CA ALA A 191 1.57 -25.63 17.62
C ALA A 191 0.76 -26.58 18.50
N SER A 192 0.47 -26.10 19.70
CA SER A 192 -0.32 -26.78 20.73
C SER A 192 -1.30 -25.80 21.33
N CYS A 193 -2.58 -26.11 21.27
CA CYS A 193 -3.67 -25.32 21.88
C CYS A 193 -4.12 -26.04 23.17
N GLU A 194 -4.19 -25.32 24.27
CA GLU A 194 -4.61 -25.87 25.57
C GLU A 194 -5.69 -25.00 26.20
N VAL A 195 -6.75 -25.64 26.63
CA VAL A 195 -7.87 -25.03 27.35
C VAL A 195 -8.13 -25.82 28.64
N ARG A 196 -8.37 -25.12 29.74
CA ARG A 196 -8.52 -25.72 31.07
C ARG A 196 -9.84 -25.40 31.69
N ASN A 197 -10.18 -26.17 32.72
CA ASN A 197 -11.33 -25.98 33.59
C ASN A 197 -12.67 -26.00 32.84
N ALA A 198 -12.80 -26.76 31.80
CA ALA A 198 -14.02 -26.88 31.02
C ALA A 198 -14.92 -28.00 31.58
N TYR A 199 -16.22 -27.81 31.55
CA TYR A 199 -17.18 -28.90 31.71
C TYR A 199 -18.51 -28.56 31.03
N PRO A 200 -19.02 -29.45 30.16
CA PRO A 200 -18.42 -30.65 29.61
C PRO A 200 -17.12 -30.38 28.81
N ALA A 201 -16.44 -31.46 28.41
CA ALA A 201 -15.19 -31.33 27.64
C ALA A 201 -15.44 -30.60 26.30
N PRO A 202 -14.75 -29.51 26.03
CA PRO A 202 -14.93 -28.72 24.81
C PRO A 202 -14.32 -29.44 23.60
N ASN A 203 -14.69 -28.96 22.41
CA ASN A 203 -14.06 -29.36 21.16
C ASN A 203 -13.14 -28.26 20.66
N ILE A 204 -11.95 -28.65 20.14
CA ILE A 204 -10.96 -27.71 19.59
C ILE A 204 -10.86 -27.93 18.09
N THR A 205 -11.03 -26.88 17.31
CA THR A 205 -10.86 -26.84 15.86
C THR A 205 -9.71 -25.89 15.52
N TRP A 206 -8.81 -26.31 14.64
CA TRP A 206 -7.71 -25.49 14.17
C TRP A 206 -8.07 -24.77 12.88
N TYR A 207 -7.56 -23.55 12.73
CA TYR A 207 -7.75 -22.71 11.56
C TYR A 207 -6.42 -22.20 11.00
N LYS A 208 -6.37 -22.11 9.68
CA LYS A 208 -5.35 -21.42 8.90
C LYS A 208 -6.04 -20.37 8.05
N ASP A 209 -5.71 -19.09 8.21
CA ASP A 209 -6.30 -17.96 7.48
C ASP A 209 -7.85 -18.01 7.43
N ARG A 210 -8.50 -18.29 8.57
CA ARG A 210 -9.96 -18.46 8.73
C ARG A 210 -10.55 -19.71 8.06
N THR A 211 -9.72 -20.60 7.54
CA THR A 211 -10.16 -21.86 6.97
C THR A 211 -9.95 -22.98 7.99
N PRO A 212 -10.98 -23.75 8.34
CA PRO A 212 -10.80 -24.86 9.29
C PRO A 212 -9.93 -25.95 8.69
N LEU A 213 -8.96 -26.41 9.46
CA LEU A 213 -8.07 -27.49 9.08
C LEU A 213 -8.74 -28.83 9.34
N GLN A 214 -9.02 -29.54 8.26
CA GLN A 214 -9.59 -30.87 8.33
C GLN A 214 -8.47 -31.93 8.42
N HIS A 215 -8.71 -32.95 9.22
CA HIS A 215 -7.78 -34.07 9.33
C HIS A 215 -7.58 -34.73 7.96
N SER A 216 -6.32 -34.85 7.55
CA SER A 216 -5.89 -35.54 6.34
C SER A 216 -4.59 -36.26 6.67
N ASP A 217 -4.55 -37.58 6.52
CA ASP A 217 -3.41 -38.40 6.93
C ASP A 217 -2.07 -37.97 6.29
N SER A 218 -2.12 -37.32 5.15
CA SER A 218 -0.93 -36.87 4.43
C SER A 218 -0.49 -35.45 4.73
N LYS A 219 -1.43 -34.53 5.03
CA LYS A 219 -1.10 -33.09 5.12
C LYS A 219 -1.38 -32.45 6.47
N VAL A 220 -2.41 -32.91 7.18
CA VAL A 220 -2.86 -32.30 8.44
C VAL A 220 -3.22 -33.38 9.44
N LYS A 221 -2.62 -33.37 10.62
CA LYS A 221 -2.97 -34.26 11.71
C LYS A 221 -3.18 -33.48 12.99
N VAL A 222 -4.33 -33.68 13.59
CA VAL A 222 -4.69 -33.09 14.89
C VAL A 222 -4.73 -34.20 15.94
N LYS A 223 -3.95 -34.05 17.00
CA LYS A 223 -3.91 -34.99 18.13
C LYS A 223 -4.49 -34.29 19.36
N THR A 224 -5.69 -34.68 19.76
CA THR A 224 -6.35 -34.14 20.96
C THR A 224 -6.20 -35.08 22.15
N THR A 225 -5.80 -34.53 23.28
CA THR A 225 -5.69 -35.23 24.57
C THR A 225 -6.60 -34.56 25.57
N ARG A 226 -7.36 -35.36 26.32
CA ARG A 226 -8.26 -34.89 27.38
C ARG A 226 -7.79 -35.44 28.72
N THR A 227 -7.65 -34.59 29.69
CA THR A 227 -7.31 -34.97 31.05
C THR A 227 -8.34 -34.35 32.01
N VAL A 228 -8.60 -35.03 33.12
CA VAL A 228 -9.54 -34.57 34.14
C VAL A 228 -8.74 -34.21 35.37
N ASN A 229 -8.97 -33.01 35.92
CA ASN A 229 -8.34 -32.59 37.15
C ASN A 229 -9.07 -33.18 38.40
N PRO A 230 -8.53 -33.06 39.60
CA PRO A 230 -9.17 -33.58 40.83
C PRO A 230 -10.56 -32.99 41.12
N SER A 231 -10.87 -31.82 40.58
CA SER A 231 -12.21 -31.19 40.68
C SER A 231 -13.23 -31.73 39.67
N GLY A 232 -12.83 -32.65 38.80
CA GLY A 232 -13.69 -33.21 37.75
C GLY A 232 -13.73 -32.39 36.46
N LEU A 233 -13.05 -31.26 36.39
CA LEU A 233 -13.03 -30.40 35.21
C LEU A 233 -12.00 -30.90 34.18
N PHE A 234 -12.32 -30.70 32.91
CA PHE A 234 -11.47 -31.12 31.79
C PHE A 234 -10.39 -30.07 31.48
N THR A 235 -9.20 -30.59 31.18
CA THR A 235 -8.18 -29.88 30.42
C THR A 235 -8.04 -30.58 29.07
N VAL A 236 -8.25 -29.85 28.00
CA VAL A 236 -8.15 -30.35 26.63
C VAL A 236 -6.97 -29.70 25.96
N LYS A 237 -6.07 -30.53 25.41
CA LYS A 237 -4.89 -30.12 24.68
C LYS A 237 -4.95 -30.70 23.28
N SER A 238 -4.78 -29.87 22.27
CA SER A 238 -4.78 -30.23 20.85
C SER A 238 -3.46 -29.84 20.22
N ASP A 239 -2.73 -30.82 19.69
CA ASP A 239 -1.48 -30.63 18.97
C ASP A 239 -1.78 -30.64 17.46
N LEU A 240 -1.37 -29.59 16.76
CA LEU A 240 -1.46 -29.48 15.30
C LEU A 240 -0.15 -29.93 14.66
N GLN A 241 -0.24 -30.91 13.77
CA GLN A 241 0.85 -31.36 12.91
C GLN A 241 0.48 -31.06 11.46
N LEU A 242 1.39 -30.45 10.72
CA LEU A 242 1.18 -29.99 9.35
C LEU A 242 2.38 -30.33 8.47
N GLU A 243 2.13 -30.70 7.22
CA GLU A 243 3.13 -30.64 6.16
C GLU A 243 3.30 -29.17 5.77
N VAL A 244 4.45 -28.58 6.13
CA VAL A 244 4.67 -27.14 6.02
C VAL A 244 5.20 -26.76 4.65
N GLU A 245 4.58 -25.78 4.03
CA GLU A 245 5.00 -25.17 2.78
C GLU A 245 5.61 -23.77 3.02
N LYS A 246 6.45 -23.30 2.08
CA LYS A 246 7.08 -21.96 2.18
C LYS A 246 6.08 -20.83 2.41
N GLN A 247 4.91 -20.92 1.81
CA GLN A 247 3.84 -19.91 1.94
C GLN A 247 3.20 -19.83 3.34
N ASP A 248 3.41 -20.86 4.16
CA ASP A 248 2.85 -20.91 5.51
C ASP A 248 3.50 -19.92 6.47
N LYS A 249 4.66 -19.35 6.11
CA LYS A 249 5.33 -18.29 6.87
C LYS A 249 4.46 -17.05 7.09
N ASP A 250 3.55 -16.77 6.16
CA ASP A 250 2.66 -15.60 6.17
C ASP A 250 1.26 -15.94 6.69
N ALA A 251 0.97 -17.24 6.89
CA ALA A 251 -0.32 -17.73 7.35
C ALA A 251 -0.53 -17.47 8.84
N LYS A 252 -1.78 -17.20 9.21
CA LYS A 252 -2.20 -17.04 10.60
C LYS A 252 -2.89 -18.31 11.09
N PHE A 253 -2.35 -18.86 12.16
CA PHE A 253 -2.93 -20.04 12.81
C PHE A 253 -3.57 -19.66 14.13
N TYR A 254 -4.69 -20.26 14.43
CA TYR A 254 -5.38 -20.13 15.72
C TYR A 254 -6.25 -21.36 15.98
N CYS A 255 -6.67 -21.54 17.21
CA CYS A 255 -7.61 -22.57 17.59
C CYS A 255 -8.92 -21.95 18.09
N GLU A 256 -10.03 -22.52 17.70
CA GLU A 256 -11.38 -22.23 18.15
C GLU A 256 -11.84 -23.32 19.12
N VAL A 257 -12.31 -22.91 20.27
CA VAL A 257 -12.81 -23.79 21.33
C VAL A 257 -14.31 -23.67 21.39
N ASN A 258 -15.02 -24.73 21.03
CA ASN A 258 -16.47 -24.83 21.11
C ASN A 258 -16.86 -25.52 22.42
N TYR A 259 -17.61 -24.84 23.26
CA TYR A 259 -18.05 -25.31 24.56
C TYR A 259 -19.52 -25.03 24.79
N PHE A 260 -20.10 -25.72 25.77
CA PHE A 260 -21.52 -25.56 26.12
C PHE A 260 -21.69 -24.69 27.36
N THR A 261 -22.73 -23.89 27.36
CA THR A 261 -23.24 -23.11 28.48
C THR A 261 -24.74 -23.37 28.63
N PRO A 262 -25.36 -23.02 29.72
CA PRO A 262 -26.82 -23.18 29.87
C PRO A 262 -27.58 -22.55 28.70
N GLY A 263 -28.35 -23.38 27.99
CA GLY A 263 -29.21 -22.97 26.88
C GLY A 263 -28.50 -22.75 25.53
N THR A 264 -27.16 -22.71 25.45
CA THR A 264 -26.47 -22.38 24.19
C THR A 264 -25.10 -23.06 24.07
N GLN A 265 -24.59 -23.07 22.86
CA GLN A 265 -23.22 -23.41 22.57
C GLN A 265 -22.47 -22.11 22.26
N GLU A 266 -21.36 -21.91 22.92
CA GLU A 266 -20.48 -20.75 22.75
C GLU A 266 -19.16 -21.14 22.13
N MET A 267 -18.45 -20.15 21.61
CA MET A 267 -17.12 -20.35 21.04
C MET A 267 -16.14 -19.28 21.53
N MET A 268 -14.86 -19.66 21.60
CA MET A 268 -13.78 -18.81 22.02
C MET A 268 -12.57 -19.07 21.14
N GLU A 269 -11.97 -18.02 20.58
CA GLU A 269 -10.75 -18.11 19.77
C GLU A 269 -9.50 -17.85 20.63
N SER A 270 -8.39 -18.51 20.29
CA SER A 270 -7.09 -18.20 20.83
C SER A 270 -6.50 -16.95 20.17
N ASP A 271 -5.37 -16.47 20.69
CA ASP A 271 -4.53 -15.54 19.96
C ASP A 271 -4.10 -16.13 18.61
N HIS A 272 -4.00 -15.26 17.61
CA HIS A 272 -3.51 -15.62 16.29
C HIS A 272 -1.98 -15.63 16.30
N ILE A 273 -1.40 -16.69 15.75
CA ILE A 273 0.05 -16.88 15.68
C ILE A 273 0.52 -17.04 14.25
N ASN A 274 1.76 -16.64 14.00
CA ASN A 274 2.51 -17.00 12.80
C ASN A 274 3.58 -18.02 13.17
N ILE A 275 3.94 -18.88 12.22
CA ILE A 275 5.01 -19.86 12.39
C ILE A 275 6.28 -19.38 11.69
N THR A 276 7.45 -19.67 12.27
CA THR A 276 8.72 -19.45 11.59
C THR A 276 9.02 -20.64 10.70
N VAL A 277 9.01 -20.43 9.39
CA VAL A 277 9.24 -21.48 8.40
C VAL A 277 10.66 -21.36 7.85
N TYR A 278 11.47 -22.40 8.01
CA TYR A 278 12.79 -22.49 7.40
C TYR A 278 12.70 -23.19 6.04
N TYR A 279 13.37 -22.65 5.06
CA TYR A 279 13.45 -23.21 3.71
C TYR A 279 14.76 -22.81 3.03
N PRO A 280 15.31 -23.67 2.15
CA PRO A 280 16.58 -23.44 1.50
C PRO A 280 16.52 -22.26 0.53
N THR A 281 17.69 -21.73 0.20
CA THR A 281 17.85 -20.69 -0.82
C THR A 281 17.86 -21.36 -2.20
N THR A 282 16.83 -21.13 -2.98
CA THR A 282 16.70 -21.66 -4.35
C THR A 282 17.07 -20.64 -5.41
N GLU A 283 17.11 -19.36 -5.05
CA GLU A 283 17.38 -18.26 -5.96
C GLU A 283 18.08 -17.12 -5.24
N ALA A 284 19.14 -16.61 -5.84
CA ALA A 284 19.78 -15.36 -5.47
C ALA A 284 19.35 -14.24 -6.44
N THR A 285 19.20 -13.03 -5.96
CA THR A 285 18.89 -11.85 -6.76
C THR A 285 19.88 -10.75 -6.45
N MET A 286 20.36 -10.06 -7.50
CA MET A 286 21.28 -8.95 -7.39
C MET A 286 20.69 -7.70 -8.03
N LYS A 287 20.78 -6.56 -7.34
CA LYS A 287 20.22 -5.29 -7.80
C LYS A 287 21.15 -4.13 -7.50
N GLN A 288 21.26 -3.21 -8.44
CA GLN A 288 21.84 -1.89 -8.19
C GLN A 288 20.85 -1.05 -7.38
N GLU A 289 21.26 -0.62 -6.19
CA GLU A 289 20.43 0.23 -5.33
C GLU A 289 20.68 1.71 -5.56
N SER A 290 21.94 2.06 -5.79
CA SER A 290 22.36 3.44 -6.04
C SER A 290 23.54 3.48 -7.02
N PRO A 291 23.57 4.45 -7.96
CA PRO A 291 22.46 5.30 -8.39
C PRO A 291 21.36 4.49 -9.10
N LYS A 292 20.12 4.99 -9.13
CA LYS A 292 19.00 4.31 -9.84
C LYS A 292 18.99 4.64 -11.33
N GLY A 293 20.12 4.52 -12.00
CA GLY A 293 20.26 4.86 -13.41
C GLY A 293 21.65 4.54 -13.91
N LEU A 294 22.09 5.29 -14.90
CA LEU A 294 23.43 5.16 -15.44
C LEU A 294 24.45 5.61 -14.38
N ILE A 295 25.56 4.90 -14.34
CA ILE A 295 26.67 5.16 -13.41
C ILE A 295 27.72 5.98 -14.13
N LYS A 296 28.22 7.05 -13.52
CA LYS A 296 29.34 7.83 -14.04
C LYS A 296 30.59 7.69 -13.18
N GLU A 297 31.75 8.02 -13.73
CA GLU A 297 32.98 8.10 -12.95
C GLU A 297 32.84 9.05 -11.77
N GLY A 298 33.32 8.60 -10.61
CA GLY A 298 33.23 9.33 -9.35
C GLY A 298 32.00 9.00 -8.50
N ASP A 299 31.03 8.28 -9.03
CA ASP A 299 29.85 7.90 -8.28
C ASP A 299 30.15 6.90 -7.16
N ARG A 300 29.26 6.86 -6.19
CA ARG A 300 29.17 5.79 -5.21
C ARG A 300 28.10 4.81 -5.68
N VAL A 301 28.52 3.56 -5.91
CA VAL A 301 27.62 2.49 -6.38
C VAL A 301 27.35 1.53 -5.24
N GLU A 302 26.06 1.25 -5.03
CA GLU A 302 25.60 0.27 -4.06
C GLU A 302 24.88 -0.85 -4.78
N ILE A 303 25.32 -2.09 -4.53
CA ILE A 303 24.77 -3.30 -5.11
C ILE A 303 24.34 -4.20 -3.97
N ARG A 304 23.07 -4.58 -3.96
CA ARG A 304 22.51 -5.50 -2.96
C ARG A 304 22.28 -6.85 -3.57
N CYS A 305 22.68 -7.87 -2.84
CA CYS A 305 22.35 -9.26 -3.12
C CYS A 305 21.46 -9.83 -2.03
N GLN A 306 20.48 -10.63 -2.42
CA GLN A 306 19.55 -11.29 -1.52
C GLN A 306 19.25 -12.70 -2.02
N GLY A 307 19.29 -13.67 -1.12
CA GLY A 307 18.74 -14.99 -1.35
C GLY A 307 17.28 -15.06 -0.87
N ASN A 308 16.52 -15.97 -1.44
CA ASN A 308 15.12 -16.18 -1.10
C ASN A 308 14.91 -17.22 0.01
N GLY A 309 15.97 -17.67 0.68
CA GLY A 309 15.96 -18.61 1.79
C GLY A 309 15.58 -17.98 3.14
N ASN A 310 15.21 -18.79 4.07
CA ASN A 310 15.04 -18.46 5.48
C ASN A 310 15.58 -19.61 6.35
N PRO A 311 16.56 -19.38 7.22
CA PRO A 311 17.29 -18.13 7.52
C PRO A 311 17.99 -17.54 6.30
N GLU A 312 18.28 -16.22 6.38
CA GLU A 312 19.05 -15.56 5.32
C GLU A 312 20.35 -16.29 5.05
N PRO A 313 20.68 -16.55 3.75
CA PRO A 313 21.94 -17.21 3.39
C PRO A 313 23.14 -16.28 3.64
N PHE A 314 24.30 -16.86 3.77
CA PHE A 314 25.57 -16.15 3.77
C PHE A 314 25.87 -15.64 2.37
N ILE A 315 26.07 -14.31 2.22
CA ILE A 315 26.27 -13.65 0.94
C ILE A 315 27.74 -13.29 0.76
N THR A 316 28.28 -13.60 -0.43
CA THR A 316 29.61 -13.14 -0.87
C THR A 316 29.52 -12.47 -2.23
N PHE A 317 30.34 -11.42 -2.43
CA PHE A 317 30.51 -10.76 -3.72
C PHE A 317 31.89 -11.03 -4.27
N SER A 318 31.96 -11.35 -5.57
CA SER A 318 33.23 -11.49 -6.30
C SER A 318 33.21 -10.71 -7.63
N TYR A 319 34.40 -10.33 -8.06
CA TYR A 319 34.65 -9.71 -9.36
C TYR A 319 35.99 -10.21 -9.92
N ASN A 320 35.97 -10.78 -11.11
CA ASN A 320 37.14 -11.44 -11.71
C ASN A 320 37.80 -12.47 -10.77
N ASP A 321 36.98 -13.28 -10.10
CA ASP A 321 37.37 -14.30 -9.13
C ASP A 321 37.97 -13.77 -7.80
N ASP A 322 38.11 -12.45 -7.65
CA ASP A 322 38.52 -11.84 -6.41
C ASP A 322 37.31 -11.60 -5.48
N LEU A 323 37.40 -12.01 -4.21
CA LEU A 323 36.41 -11.75 -3.20
C LEU A 323 36.45 -10.26 -2.81
N LEU A 324 35.29 -9.60 -2.91
CA LEU A 324 35.13 -8.18 -2.61
C LEU A 324 34.51 -7.89 -1.25
N SER A 325 33.50 -8.69 -0.89
CA SER A 325 32.72 -8.48 0.34
C SER A 325 32.01 -9.77 0.73
N ASP A 326 31.80 -9.90 2.02
CA ASP A 326 31.03 -10.97 2.68
C ASP A 326 29.71 -10.48 3.31
N ASN A 327 29.25 -9.32 2.86
CA ASN A 327 28.00 -8.71 3.28
C ASN A 327 26.96 -8.75 2.17
N ASN A 328 25.69 -8.56 2.50
CA ASN A 328 24.62 -8.49 1.52
C ASN A 328 24.57 -7.18 0.70
N LEU A 329 25.42 -6.20 1.03
CA LEU A 329 25.55 -4.91 0.37
C LEU A 329 27.01 -4.65 0.01
N LEU A 330 27.29 -4.60 -1.29
CA LEU A 330 28.58 -4.15 -1.83
C LEU A 330 28.53 -2.65 -2.10
N VAL A 331 29.50 -1.91 -1.55
CA VAL A 331 29.65 -0.47 -1.74
C VAL A 331 30.94 -0.17 -2.46
N LEU A 332 30.84 0.38 -3.66
CA LEU A 332 31.96 0.86 -4.45
C LEU A 332 31.98 2.39 -4.41
N ASN A 333 33.06 2.97 -3.84
CA ASN A 333 33.18 4.42 -3.74
C ASN A 333 34.09 4.94 -4.87
N ASN A 334 33.74 6.10 -5.43
CA ASN A 334 34.51 6.78 -6.45
C ASN A 334 34.85 5.85 -7.63
N VAL A 335 33.81 5.25 -8.22
CA VAL A 335 34.01 4.30 -9.32
C VAL A 335 34.65 4.92 -10.54
N THR A 336 35.44 4.13 -11.23
CA THR A 336 36.13 4.49 -12.48
C THR A 336 35.66 3.56 -13.59
N ARG A 337 35.97 3.87 -14.84
CA ARG A 337 35.66 3.00 -16.00
C ARG A 337 36.25 1.58 -15.86
N ARG A 338 37.24 1.34 -14.99
CA ARG A 338 37.80 0.02 -14.69
C ARG A 338 36.90 -0.85 -13.83
N ASN A 339 35.98 -0.23 -13.14
CA ASN A 339 34.98 -0.93 -12.34
C ASN A 339 33.78 -1.43 -13.19
N SER A 340 33.79 -1.15 -14.50
CA SER A 340 32.82 -1.73 -15.42
C SER A 340 33.07 -3.21 -15.60
N GLY A 341 32.02 -4.02 -15.50
CA GLY A 341 32.14 -5.48 -15.67
C GLY A 341 31.00 -6.21 -14.97
N THR A 342 31.11 -7.51 -14.92
CA THR A 342 30.10 -8.39 -14.31
C THR A 342 30.53 -8.78 -12.90
N TYR A 343 29.73 -8.43 -11.95
CA TYR A 343 29.85 -8.81 -10.54
C TYR A 343 29.05 -10.06 -10.29
N LEU A 344 29.58 -10.97 -9.52
CA LEU A 344 28.93 -12.20 -9.10
C LEU A 344 28.60 -12.11 -7.61
N CYS A 345 27.42 -12.58 -7.25
CA CYS A 345 27.01 -12.80 -5.88
C CYS A 345 26.72 -14.27 -5.68
N SER A 346 27.27 -14.85 -4.62
CA SER A 346 26.96 -16.20 -4.17
C SER A 346 26.24 -16.16 -2.83
N ALA A 347 25.14 -16.88 -2.75
CA ALA A 347 24.31 -17.04 -1.57
C ALA A 347 24.40 -18.49 -1.08
N LEU A 348 25.10 -18.73 0.02
CA LEU A 348 25.30 -20.04 0.63
C LEU A 348 24.32 -20.22 1.79
N ASP A 349 23.48 -21.22 1.73
CA ASP A 349 22.52 -21.53 2.80
C ASP A 349 23.10 -22.45 3.88
N GLN A 350 22.29 -22.74 4.90
CA GLN A 350 22.69 -23.65 5.99
C GLN A 350 22.86 -25.11 5.57
N SER A 351 22.32 -25.49 4.42
CA SER A 351 22.46 -26.82 3.82
C SER A 351 23.72 -26.93 2.99
N PHE A 352 24.54 -25.86 2.90
CA PHE A 352 25.70 -25.73 2.04
C PHE A 352 25.37 -25.78 0.54
N GLU A 353 24.12 -25.48 0.18
CA GLU A 353 23.73 -25.29 -1.20
C GLU A 353 23.98 -23.84 -1.61
N GLU A 354 24.56 -23.65 -2.79
CA GLU A 354 24.94 -22.35 -3.32
C GLU A 354 24.02 -21.94 -4.47
N SER A 355 23.45 -20.75 -4.35
CA SER A 355 22.72 -20.09 -5.43
C SER A 355 23.47 -18.81 -5.81
N SER A 356 23.58 -18.51 -7.10
CA SER A 356 24.33 -17.34 -7.57
C SER A 356 23.49 -16.40 -8.43
N ALA A 357 23.86 -15.12 -8.41
CA ALA A 357 23.32 -14.10 -9.28
C ALA A 357 24.44 -13.22 -9.82
N ASN A 358 24.26 -12.67 -11.02
CA ASN A 358 25.22 -11.75 -11.61
C ASN A 358 24.57 -10.42 -11.99
N LEU A 359 25.38 -9.36 -11.99
CA LEU A 359 24.97 -8.02 -12.40
C LEU A 359 26.13 -7.38 -13.17
N SER A 360 25.87 -6.97 -14.41
CA SER A 360 26.82 -6.18 -15.18
C SER A 360 26.60 -4.70 -14.97
N ILE A 361 27.61 -3.98 -14.53
CA ILE A 361 27.61 -2.52 -14.42
C ILE A 361 28.48 -1.92 -15.47
N THR A 362 28.09 -0.74 -15.97
CA THR A 362 28.87 0.06 -16.90
C THR A 362 29.08 1.46 -16.32
N VAL A 363 30.32 1.84 -16.11
CA VAL A 363 30.68 3.17 -15.61
C VAL A 363 30.91 4.08 -16.79
N HIS A 364 30.07 5.08 -16.95
CA HIS A 364 30.14 6.05 -18.04
C HIS A 364 31.11 7.19 -17.73
N TYR A 365 31.74 7.70 -18.78
CA TYR A 365 32.71 8.76 -18.67
C TYR A 365 32.60 9.76 -19.82
N LEU A 366 33.10 10.97 -19.57
CA LEU A 366 33.32 12.03 -20.54
C LEU A 366 34.65 12.69 -20.22
N ASP A 367 35.59 12.53 -21.11
CA ASP A 367 36.94 13.13 -20.96
C ASP A 367 36.90 14.64 -21.23
N SER A 368 38.03 15.30 -21.06
CA SER A 368 38.19 16.75 -21.33
C SER A 368 37.86 17.08 -22.78
N VAL A 369 37.19 18.22 -22.96
CA VAL A 369 36.84 18.74 -24.28
C VAL A 369 38.08 19.31 -24.97
N VAL A 370 38.29 18.89 -26.20
CA VAL A 370 39.37 19.39 -27.06
C VAL A 370 38.76 20.25 -28.17
N ILE A 371 39.23 21.51 -28.27
CA ILE A 371 38.89 22.41 -29.37
C ILE A 371 40.05 22.49 -30.32
N THR A 372 39.81 22.32 -31.60
CA THR A 372 40.85 22.44 -32.63
C THR A 372 40.47 23.56 -33.60
N PRO A 373 41.40 24.52 -33.83
CA PRO A 373 42.73 24.68 -33.28
C PRO A 373 42.74 25.08 -31.78
N GLU A 374 43.72 24.58 -31.03
CA GLU A 374 43.73 24.63 -29.54
C GLU A 374 44.25 25.97 -28.97
N LYS A 375 45.00 26.73 -29.77
CA LYS A 375 45.63 27.99 -29.33
C LYS A 375 44.74 29.19 -29.66
N PRO A 376 44.92 30.35 -28.99
CA PRO A 376 44.29 31.58 -29.43
C PRO A 376 44.43 31.75 -30.94
N VAL A 377 43.32 31.92 -31.62
CA VAL A 377 43.29 31.97 -33.08
C VAL A 377 43.27 33.42 -33.53
N HIS A 378 44.25 33.78 -34.38
CA HIS A 378 44.22 35.07 -35.08
C HIS A 378 43.66 34.83 -36.48
N LEU A 379 42.47 35.35 -36.74
CA LEU A 379 41.74 35.21 -37.99
C LEU A 379 41.82 36.53 -38.76
N GLU A 380 42.28 36.48 -40.00
CA GLU A 380 42.29 37.65 -40.86
C GLU A 380 40.85 38.01 -41.30
N GLU A 381 40.55 39.31 -41.32
CA GLU A 381 39.30 39.83 -41.82
C GLU A 381 38.95 39.28 -43.21
N GLY A 382 37.72 38.86 -43.42
CA GLY A 382 37.26 38.26 -44.67
C GLY A 382 37.65 36.79 -44.89
N LYS A 383 38.42 36.15 -43.96
CA LYS A 383 38.74 34.73 -44.02
C LYS A 383 37.77 33.88 -43.26
N ASP A 384 37.72 32.60 -43.57
CA ASP A 384 36.89 31.59 -42.92
C ASP A 384 37.71 30.83 -41.85
N LEU A 385 37.04 30.44 -40.77
CA LEU A 385 37.59 29.59 -39.71
C LEU A 385 36.61 28.50 -39.34
N SER A 386 37.09 27.26 -39.28
CA SER A 386 36.35 26.13 -38.75
C SER A 386 36.93 25.72 -37.39
N LEU A 387 36.14 25.76 -36.36
CA LEU A 387 36.46 25.27 -35.04
C LEU A 387 35.77 23.91 -34.84
N THR A 388 36.52 22.89 -34.42
CA THR A 388 35.94 21.58 -34.08
C THR A 388 36.06 21.36 -32.60
N CYS A 389 35.02 20.74 -32.03
CA CYS A 389 34.90 20.47 -30.60
C CYS A 389 34.57 19.02 -30.38
N ASN A 390 35.45 18.27 -29.72
CA ASN A 390 35.28 16.84 -29.49
C ASN A 390 35.71 16.45 -28.07
N ALA A 391 35.13 15.36 -27.57
CA ALA A 391 35.57 14.70 -26.35
C ALA A 391 35.36 13.19 -26.49
N VAL A 392 36.23 12.41 -25.84
CA VAL A 392 36.04 10.96 -25.76
C VAL A 392 34.99 10.67 -24.69
N SER A 393 33.97 9.90 -25.04
CA SER A 393 32.87 9.55 -24.16
C SER A 393 32.40 8.11 -24.38
N SER A 394 31.86 7.50 -23.36
CA SER A 394 31.19 6.18 -23.44
C SER A 394 29.74 6.27 -23.89
N LEU A 395 29.18 7.47 -23.93
CA LEU A 395 27.79 7.75 -24.38
C LEU A 395 27.84 8.69 -25.61
N SER A 396 26.74 8.73 -26.33
CA SER A 396 26.50 9.72 -27.36
C SER A 396 26.57 11.12 -26.76
N THR A 397 27.21 12.06 -27.47
CA THR A 397 27.38 13.42 -26.99
C THR A 397 26.79 14.43 -27.94
N ARG A 398 26.37 15.55 -27.36
CA ARG A 398 25.88 16.74 -28.06
C ARG A 398 26.83 17.90 -27.73
N ALA A 399 27.29 18.62 -28.74
CA ALA A 399 28.12 19.80 -28.59
C ALA A 399 27.29 21.07 -28.82
N VAL A 400 27.48 22.08 -27.98
CA VAL A 400 26.80 23.38 -28.08
C VAL A 400 27.85 24.48 -27.96
N TRP A 401 27.80 25.44 -28.89
CA TRP A 401 28.68 26.56 -28.91
C TRP A 401 28.03 27.84 -28.37
N TYR A 402 28.81 28.57 -27.58
CA TYR A 402 28.47 29.87 -27.04
C TYR A 402 29.55 30.89 -27.40
N LYS A 403 29.17 32.14 -27.63
CA LYS A 403 30.06 33.27 -27.69
C LYS A 403 29.65 34.29 -26.63
N ASP A 404 30.57 34.70 -25.77
CA ASP A 404 30.35 35.68 -24.70
C ASP A 404 29.08 35.41 -23.90
N SER A 405 28.84 34.09 -23.59
CA SER A 405 27.67 33.54 -22.88
C SER A 405 26.35 33.48 -23.70
N ALA A 406 26.35 33.93 -24.96
CA ALA A 406 25.21 33.81 -25.85
C ALA A 406 25.26 32.49 -26.62
N TYR A 407 24.12 31.80 -26.75
CA TYR A 407 23.99 30.60 -27.57
C TYR A 407 24.23 30.93 -29.05
N LEU A 408 25.02 30.13 -29.73
CA LEU A 408 25.30 30.24 -31.17
C LEU A 408 24.65 29.14 -31.99
N THR A 409 25.12 27.93 -31.78
CA THR A 409 24.70 26.77 -32.59
C THR A 409 24.95 25.46 -31.85
N GLU A 410 24.35 24.42 -32.36
CA GLU A 410 24.59 23.04 -31.94
C GLU A 410 25.38 22.30 -33.03
N GLY A 411 26.30 21.45 -32.60
CA GLY A 411 27.13 20.62 -33.47
C GLY A 411 28.60 20.66 -33.08
N HIS A 412 29.31 19.63 -33.50
CA HIS A 412 30.74 19.49 -33.19
C HIS A 412 31.65 20.45 -34.00
N VAL A 413 31.12 21.09 -35.02
CA VAL A 413 31.83 21.99 -35.89
C VAL A 413 31.13 23.35 -35.93
N LEU A 414 31.88 24.40 -35.62
CA LEU A 414 31.47 25.79 -35.78
C LEU A 414 32.23 26.42 -36.94
N ASN A 415 31.53 26.89 -37.96
CA ASN A 415 32.12 27.57 -39.11
C ASN A 415 31.86 29.08 -39.00
N LEU A 416 32.91 29.85 -38.89
CA LEU A 416 32.90 31.30 -38.94
C LEU A 416 33.30 31.72 -40.35
N GLN A 417 32.40 32.29 -41.13
CA GLN A 417 32.61 32.68 -42.52
C GLN A 417 32.74 34.19 -42.65
N ASN A 418 33.64 34.65 -43.55
CA ASN A 418 33.85 36.07 -43.84
C ASN A 418 34.06 36.89 -42.57
N ALA A 419 35.14 36.61 -41.86
CA ALA A 419 35.42 37.17 -40.54
C ALA A 419 35.32 38.68 -40.49
N SER A 420 34.55 39.20 -39.55
CA SER A 420 34.41 40.60 -39.20
C SER A 420 34.79 40.82 -37.73
N TYR A 421 35.12 42.07 -37.35
CA TYR A 421 35.58 42.38 -36.00
C TYR A 421 34.60 41.99 -34.88
N ASP A 422 33.31 42.01 -35.15
CA ASP A 422 32.28 41.56 -34.23
C ASP A 422 32.29 40.05 -33.94
N MET A 423 33.00 39.28 -34.79
CA MET A 423 33.22 37.84 -34.54
C MET A 423 34.38 37.58 -33.56
N ALA A 424 35.19 38.57 -33.21
CA ALA A 424 36.18 38.41 -32.16
C ALA A 424 35.51 38.16 -30.82
N GLY A 425 36.10 37.31 -29.95
CA GLY A 425 35.56 37.00 -28.64
C GLY A 425 35.92 35.61 -28.14
N MET A 426 35.40 35.27 -26.98
CA MET A 426 35.61 33.98 -26.35
C MET A 426 34.53 33.01 -26.82
N TYR A 427 34.93 31.95 -27.49
CA TYR A 427 34.07 30.85 -27.92
C TYR A 427 34.18 29.70 -26.93
N VAL A 428 33.06 29.27 -26.37
CA VAL A 428 32.97 28.19 -25.41
C VAL A 428 32.18 27.05 -26.03
N CYS A 429 32.79 25.89 -26.08
CA CYS A 429 32.12 24.67 -26.47
C CYS A 429 31.78 23.86 -25.22
N VAL A 430 30.53 23.46 -25.11
CA VAL A 430 30.02 22.60 -24.07
C VAL A 430 29.61 21.27 -24.69
N ILE A 431 30.19 20.18 -24.22
CA ILE A 431 29.79 18.82 -24.58
C ILE A 431 29.06 18.21 -23.41
N GLU A 432 27.90 17.65 -23.68
CA GLU A 432 27.08 16.94 -22.73
C GLU A 432 26.59 15.61 -23.30
N ALA A 433 26.33 14.63 -22.42
CA ALA A 433 25.69 13.37 -22.76
C ALA A 433 24.20 13.49 -22.45
N PRO A 434 23.27 13.48 -23.45
CA PRO A 434 21.84 13.64 -23.22
C PRO A 434 21.25 12.58 -22.30
N ASP A 435 21.76 11.34 -22.37
CA ASP A 435 21.30 10.22 -21.53
C ASP A 435 21.74 10.33 -20.07
N LEU A 436 22.79 11.16 -19.80
CA LEU A 436 23.32 11.41 -18.46
C LEU A 436 23.78 12.88 -18.36
N PRO A 437 22.87 13.83 -18.16
CA PRO A 437 23.15 15.29 -18.23
C PRO A 437 24.20 15.79 -17.25
N GLU A 438 24.49 15.03 -16.21
CA GLU A 438 25.58 15.32 -15.26
C GLU A 438 26.95 15.14 -15.86
N LEU A 439 27.11 14.34 -16.94
CA LEU A 439 28.28 14.25 -17.73
C LEU A 439 28.34 15.43 -18.71
N ARG A 440 28.85 16.55 -18.21
CA ARG A 440 29.02 17.79 -18.96
C ARG A 440 30.41 18.34 -18.74
N ARG A 441 31.07 18.74 -19.84
CA ARG A 441 32.40 19.36 -19.86
C ARG A 441 32.40 20.53 -20.84
N ASN A 442 33.24 21.50 -20.60
CA ASN A 442 33.44 22.62 -21.51
C ASN A 442 34.91 22.91 -21.72
N ASN A 443 35.18 23.60 -22.79
CA ASN A 443 36.48 24.22 -23.08
C ASN A 443 36.24 25.50 -23.88
N SER A 444 37.23 26.39 -23.93
CA SER A 444 37.08 27.68 -24.59
C SER A 444 38.31 28.02 -25.45
N VAL A 445 38.09 28.79 -26.49
CA VAL A 445 39.12 29.33 -27.37
C VAL A 445 38.86 30.81 -27.63
N LEU A 446 39.91 31.62 -27.55
CA LEU A 446 39.87 33.03 -27.91
C LEU A 446 40.14 33.19 -29.41
N VAL A 447 39.17 33.79 -30.11
CA VAL A 447 39.32 34.20 -31.52
C VAL A 447 39.51 35.72 -31.58
N THR A 448 40.62 36.15 -32.16
CA THR A 448 40.89 37.56 -32.44
C THR A 448 40.84 37.78 -33.93
N VAL A 449 40.09 38.76 -34.38
CA VAL A 449 40.05 39.11 -35.80
C VAL A 449 41.08 40.22 -36.04
N ILE A 450 42.01 39.95 -36.95
CA ILE A 450 43.05 40.91 -37.34
C ILE A 450 42.73 41.45 -38.73
N GLY A 451 42.86 42.77 -38.89
CA GLY A 451 42.56 43.39 -40.18
C GLY A 451 42.89 44.89 -40.17
N LYS A 452 42.56 45.55 -41.27
CA LYS A 452 42.68 46.99 -41.37
C LYS A 452 41.82 47.72 -40.38
N PRO A 453 42.24 48.89 -39.90
CA PRO A 453 41.36 49.66 -39.03
C PRO A 453 40.04 50.01 -39.70
N VAL A 454 38.96 50.12 -38.90
CA VAL A 454 37.65 50.62 -39.30
C VAL A 454 37.40 51.90 -38.54
N ILE A 455 37.08 52.97 -39.24
CA ILE A 455 36.65 54.19 -38.60
C ILE A 455 35.15 54.08 -38.27
N ILE A 456 34.84 54.05 -36.97
CA ILE A 456 33.48 53.94 -36.47
C ILE A 456 32.77 55.29 -36.54
N ALA A 457 33.49 56.30 -36.10
CA ALA A 457 33.04 57.70 -36.23
C ALA A 457 34.19 58.48 -36.87
N GLY A 458 33.90 59.10 -38.00
CA GLY A 458 34.86 59.92 -38.74
C GLY A 458 35.15 61.24 -38.01
N VAL A 459 35.51 62.25 -38.76
CA VAL A 459 35.74 63.57 -38.15
C VAL A 459 34.43 64.17 -37.67
N GLU A 460 34.20 64.18 -36.37
CA GLU A 460 33.04 64.79 -35.73
C GLU A 460 33.42 66.11 -35.03
N VAL A 461 32.58 67.12 -35.18
CA VAL A 461 32.73 68.41 -34.51
C VAL A 461 32.03 68.37 -33.17
N ILE A 462 32.79 68.59 -32.10
CA ILE A 462 32.25 68.70 -30.76
C ILE A 462 32.13 70.17 -30.41
N PRO A 463 30.91 70.70 -30.25
CA PRO A 463 30.70 72.10 -29.91
C PRO A 463 31.28 72.40 -28.51
N LEU A 464 32.03 73.52 -28.45
CA LEU A 464 32.59 74.03 -27.20
C LEU A 464 32.10 75.45 -26.99
N ASP A 465 31.80 75.85 -25.73
CA ASP A 465 31.34 77.19 -25.36
C ASP A 465 32.45 78.24 -25.46
N SER A 466 33.38 78.11 -26.35
CA SER A 466 34.48 79.03 -26.53
C SER A 466 34.60 79.52 -27.98
N GLU A 467 34.58 80.82 -28.18
CA GLU A 467 34.54 81.46 -29.51
C GLU A 467 35.80 81.27 -30.40
N LYS A 468 36.80 80.52 -29.97
CA LYS A 468 38.10 80.38 -30.68
C LYS A 468 38.64 78.97 -30.89
N LEU A 469 37.98 77.96 -30.35
CA LEU A 469 38.47 76.59 -30.42
C LEU A 469 37.36 75.60 -30.86
N VAL A 470 37.65 74.73 -31.79
CA VAL A 470 36.79 73.63 -32.22
C VAL A 470 37.47 72.30 -31.82
N ASN A 471 36.70 71.46 -31.13
CA ASN A 471 37.15 70.10 -30.84
C ASN A 471 36.65 69.13 -31.92
N LEU A 472 37.57 68.37 -32.45
CA LEU A 472 37.28 67.30 -33.39
C LEU A 472 37.57 65.97 -32.73
N SER A 473 36.70 64.98 -32.98
CA SER A 473 36.93 63.60 -32.57
C SER A 473 36.97 62.65 -33.76
N CYS A 474 37.70 61.59 -33.61
CA CYS A 474 37.77 60.49 -34.55
C CYS A 474 37.94 59.19 -33.78
N THR A 475 37.04 58.26 -34.03
CA THR A 475 37.02 56.94 -33.37
C THR A 475 37.30 55.85 -34.39
N ALA A 476 38.29 55.04 -34.10
CA ALA A 476 38.65 53.88 -34.95
C ALA A 476 38.85 52.66 -34.09
N THR A 477 38.42 51.48 -34.61
CA THR A 477 38.65 50.18 -34.01
C THR A 477 39.49 49.32 -34.97
N GLY A 478 40.20 48.37 -34.42
CA GLY A 478 40.98 47.41 -35.22
C GLY A 478 41.96 46.64 -34.36
N HIS A 479 42.26 45.42 -34.80
CA HIS A 479 43.29 44.65 -34.15
C HIS A 479 44.40 44.30 -35.15
N PRO A 480 45.68 44.68 -34.88
CA PRO A 480 46.13 45.43 -33.69
C PRO A 480 45.52 46.81 -33.60
N ALA A 481 45.37 47.33 -32.34
CA ALA A 481 44.80 48.63 -32.07
C ALA A 481 45.46 49.74 -32.97
N PRO A 482 44.65 50.55 -33.67
CA PRO A 482 45.16 51.51 -34.60
C PRO A 482 45.85 52.72 -33.93
N THR A 483 46.70 53.36 -34.69
CA THR A 483 47.17 54.70 -34.34
C THR A 483 46.45 55.71 -35.20
N ILE A 484 45.86 56.74 -34.59
CA ILE A 484 45.17 57.82 -35.32
C ILE A 484 46.13 59.01 -35.53
N ILE A 485 46.29 59.39 -36.76
CA ILE A 485 47.09 60.56 -37.21
C ILE A 485 46.13 61.57 -37.80
N TRP A 486 46.28 62.84 -37.42
CA TRP A 486 45.47 63.92 -37.97
C TRP A 486 46.31 64.70 -39.02
N ALA A 487 45.65 65.08 -40.10
CA ALA A 487 46.14 65.98 -41.09
C ALA A 487 45.11 67.12 -41.29
N LEU A 488 45.59 68.35 -41.29
CA LEU A 488 44.82 69.54 -41.51
C LEU A 488 45.33 70.25 -42.75
N SER A 489 44.44 70.87 -43.54
CA SER A 489 44.82 71.61 -44.74
C SER A 489 45.56 72.92 -44.41
N ASP A 490 45.45 73.44 -43.20
CA ASP A 490 46.24 74.59 -42.71
C ASP A 490 47.20 74.10 -41.64
N GLU A 491 48.51 74.13 -41.97
CA GLU A 491 49.59 73.72 -41.06
C GLU A 491 49.84 74.73 -39.91
N GLN A 492 49.29 75.94 -39.95
CA GLN A 492 49.42 76.93 -38.89
C GLN A 492 48.36 76.86 -37.84
N ALA A 493 47.31 76.01 -38.00
CA ALA A 493 46.31 75.80 -37.01
C ALA A 493 46.90 75.23 -35.72
N ARG A 494 46.67 75.89 -34.58
CA ARG A 494 47.19 75.37 -33.30
C ARG A 494 46.44 74.11 -32.92
N VAL A 495 47.23 73.01 -32.63
CA VAL A 495 46.67 71.69 -32.35
C VAL A 495 47.02 71.23 -30.93
N SER A 496 46.05 70.87 -30.12
CA SER A 496 46.23 70.08 -28.92
C SER A 496 45.61 68.71 -29.15
N LYS A 497 46.34 67.63 -28.83
CA LYS A 497 45.90 66.24 -29.13
C LYS A 497 45.72 65.43 -27.85
N TRP A 498 44.62 64.68 -27.74
CA TRP A 498 44.37 63.69 -26.71
C TRP A 498 43.98 62.38 -27.35
N ILE A 499 44.35 61.26 -26.73
CA ILE A 499 44.05 59.92 -27.18
C ILE A 499 43.54 59.13 -26.00
N THR A 500 42.37 58.55 -26.14
CA THR A 500 41.85 57.55 -25.20
C THR A 500 41.86 56.23 -25.89
N LYS A 501 42.42 55.21 -25.23
CA LYS A 501 42.43 53.82 -25.72
C LYS A 501 41.59 52.97 -24.78
N LYS A 502 40.70 52.19 -25.36
CA LYS A 502 39.94 51.19 -24.65
C LYS A 502 39.99 49.91 -25.47
N GLU A 503 40.84 48.93 -25.05
CA GLU A 503 41.10 47.68 -25.77
C GLU A 503 41.50 47.94 -27.24
N ASP A 504 40.67 47.54 -28.21
CA ASP A 504 40.91 47.70 -29.64
C ASP A 504 40.27 48.96 -30.23
N GLU A 505 39.64 49.81 -29.40
CA GLU A 505 39.05 51.09 -29.80
C GLU A 505 39.96 52.23 -29.41
N VAL A 506 40.23 53.09 -30.36
CA VAL A 506 41.05 54.30 -30.16
C VAL A 506 40.21 55.49 -30.52
N LEU A 507 39.97 56.36 -29.53
CA LEU A 507 39.34 57.64 -29.70
C LEU A 507 40.39 58.74 -29.59
N SER A 508 40.54 59.53 -30.64
CA SER A 508 41.47 60.65 -30.69
C SER A 508 40.71 61.97 -30.82
N PHE A 509 41.11 62.91 -30.00
CA PHE A 509 40.59 64.25 -30.03
C PHE A 509 41.70 65.23 -30.42
N ILE A 510 41.33 66.26 -31.18
CA ILE A 510 42.16 67.42 -31.38
C ILE A 510 41.35 68.69 -31.14
N SER A 511 41.97 69.74 -30.57
CA SER A 511 41.47 71.07 -30.55
C SER A 511 42.19 71.95 -31.52
N ILE A 512 41.47 72.58 -32.40
CA ILE A 512 42.03 73.46 -33.45
C ILE A 512 41.56 74.89 -33.29
N SER A 513 42.37 75.84 -33.65
CA SER A 513 42.02 77.26 -33.73
C SER A 513 42.37 77.73 -35.15
N THR A 514 41.33 78.13 -35.91
CA THR A 514 41.50 78.62 -37.29
C THR A 514 40.58 79.76 -37.56
N THR A 515 40.89 80.62 -38.51
CA THR A 515 40.09 81.74 -39.00
C THR A 515 39.60 81.55 -40.44
N SER A 516 39.92 80.46 -41.09
CA SER A 516 39.52 80.08 -42.44
C SER A 516 38.91 78.70 -42.49
N ASP A 517 38.20 78.37 -43.57
CA ASP A 517 37.69 77.03 -43.85
C ASP A 517 38.88 76.08 -43.99
N ILE A 518 38.75 74.93 -43.28
CA ILE A 518 39.79 73.90 -43.29
C ILE A 518 39.19 72.51 -43.52
N THR A 519 39.99 71.67 -44.22
CA THR A 519 39.65 70.25 -44.27
C THR A 519 40.47 69.52 -43.19
N ALA A 520 39.82 68.85 -42.30
CA ALA A 520 40.42 67.96 -41.32
C ALA A 520 40.23 66.51 -41.75
N SER A 521 41.31 65.77 -41.68
CA SER A 521 41.26 64.35 -41.93
C SER A 521 41.96 63.56 -40.82
N CYS A 522 41.32 62.45 -40.44
CA CYS A 522 41.91 61.48 -39.54
C CYS A 522 42.28 60.22 -40.34
N GLU A 523 43.46 59.70 -40.12
CA GLU A 523 43.97 58.49 -40.70
C GLU A 523 44.25 57.49 -39.58
N ALA A 524 43.53 56.37 -39.58
CA ALA A 524 43.74 55.26 -38.67
C ALA A 524 44.66 54.22 -39.34
N ALA A 525 45.75 53.88 -38.72
CA ALA A 525 46.77 52.97 -39.26
C ALA A 525 47.10 51.86 -38.24
N ASN A 526 47.19 50.62 -38.70
CA ASN A 526 47.80 49.50 -37.99
C ASN A 526 48.73 48.75 -38.97
N LYS A 527 49.26 47.58 -38.50
CA LYS A 527 50.19 46.76 -39.35
C LYS A 527 49.48 46.16 -40.56
N MET A 528 48.16 46.11 -40.60
CA MET A 528 47.38 45.47 -41.68
C MET A 528 46.99 46.51 -42.76
N GLY A 529 47.02 47.79 -42.47
CA GLY A 529 46.74 48.83 -43.43
C GLY A 529 46.29 50.15 -42.79
N THR A 530 45.80 51.05 -43.65
CA THR A 530 45.37 52.40 -43.28
C THR A 530 43.98 52.69 -43.82
N VAL A 531 43.16 53.48 -43.06
CA VAL A 531 41.89 54.00 -43.50
C VAL A 531 41.78 55.47 -43.12
N LYS A 532 41.18 56.28 -43.98
CA LYS A 532 41.12 57.73 -43.84
C LYS A 532 39.72 58.25 -43.92
N ALA A 533 39.33 59.17 -43.04
CA ALA A 533 38.10 59.95 -43.10
C ALA A 533 38.45 61.44 -43.11
N SER A 534 37.69 62.22 -43.87
CA SER A 534 37.93 63.65 -44.00
C SER A 534 36.59 64.38 -43.85
N ARG A 535 36.66 65.61 -43.33
CA ARG A 535 35.51 66.51 -43.21
C ARG A 535 35.97 67.96 -43.40
N ASP A 536 35.20 68.70 -44.20
CA ASP A 536 35.37 70.15 -44.34
C ASP A 536 34.65 70.85 -43.19
N ILE A 537 35.34 71.82 -42.60
CA ILE A 537 34.91 72.57 -41.46
C ILE A 537 34.85 74.05 -41.90
N GLU A 538 33.65 74.60 -42.00
CA GLU A 538 33.44 75.98 -42.42
C GLU A 538 33.76 76.94 -41.28
N ALA A 539 34.35 78.10 -41.60
CA ALA A 539 34.61 79.14 -40.63
C ALA A 539 33.34 79.73 -39.96
N THR A 540 32.19 79.45 -40.54
CA THR A 540 30.87 79.79 -39.97
C THR A 540 30.43 78.89 -38.85
N GLU A 541 30.94 77.64 -38.79
CA GLU A 541 30.68 76.71 -37.66
C GLU A 541 31.37 77.21 -36.37
N LEU A 542 32.23 78.27 -36.49
CA LEU A 542 32.97 78.93 -35.42
C LEU A 542 32.23 80.14 -34.82
N LYS A 543 31.03 80.49 -35.34
CA LYS A 543 30.25 81.64 -34.86
C LYS A 543 29.02 81.14 -34.12
N THR A 544 28.86 81.70 -32.93
CA THR A 544 27.79 81.52 -31.94
C THR A 544 26.38 81.46 -32.55
N PRO A 545 25.45 80.67 -32.04
CA PRO A 545 24.07 80.71 -32.45
C PRO A 545 23.41 82.00 -31.93
N THR A 546 22.96 82.86 -32.87
CA THR A 546 22.14 84.02 -32.57
C THR A 546 20.76 83.53 -32.16
N THR A 547 20.41 83.79 -30.94
CA THR A 547 19.10 83.67 -30.31
C THR A 547 18.05 84.41 -31.12
N SER A 548 17.08 83.77 -31.66
CA SER A 548 15.80 84.41 -31.99
C SER A 548 14.70 83.86 -31.11
N ILE A 549 14.33 84.65 -30.13
CA ILE A 549 13.20 84.54 -29.26
C ILE A 549 11.94 84.85 -30.07
N THR A 550 11.03 83.86 -30.12
CA THR A 550 9.62 84.20 -30.34
C THR A 550 8.81 83.50 -29.26
N SER A 551 8.40 84.35 -28.38
CA SER A 551 7.46 84.07 -27.29
C SER A 551 6.08 83.68 -27.81
N THR A 552 5.49 82.69 -27.29
CA THR A 552 4.06 82.64 -26.96
C THR A 552 3.82 81.78 -25.72
N THR A 553 3.20 82.46 -24.83
CA THR A 553 2.73 82.17 -23.50
C THR A 553 1.74 80.97 -23.50
N SER A 554 1.80 80.12 -22.57
CA SER A 554 0.85 80.02 -21.44
C SER A 554 0.93 78.68 -20.71
N THR A 555 1.17 78.85 -19.48
CA THR A 555 0.51 78.35 -18.25
C THR A 555 0.59 76.86 -17.94
N SER A 556 1.34 76.69 -16.90
CA SER A 556 0.94 76.11 -15.60
C SER A 556 1.00 74.62 -15.36
N THR A 557 1.84 74.36 -14.43
CA THR A 557 1.75 73.51 -13.22
C THR A 557 2.06 72.04 -13.30
N LYS A 558 3.08 71.82 -12.46
CA LYS A 558 3.38 70.69 -11.57
C LYS A 558 4.24 69.56 -12.11
N ALA A 559 5.43 69.60 -11.59
CA ALA A 559 6.33 68.46 -11.36
C ALA A 559 5.72 67.50 -10.30
N PRO A 560 6.37 66.43 -9.93
CA PRO A 560 7.09 65.39 -10.61
C PRO A 560 6.65 63.98 -10.15
N GLU A 561 6.97 62.99 -10.85
CA GLU A 561 7.38 61.72 -10.20
C GLU A 561 7.91 60.71 -11.23
N THR A 562 9.06 60.26 -10.93
CA THR A 562 9.72 59.10 -11.52
C THR A 562 8.84 57.87 -11.47
N ILE A 563 8.52 57.27 -12.61
CA ILE A 563 8.02 55.91 -12.65
C ILE A 563 8.80 55.10 -13.68
N ASN A 564 9.62 54.21 -13.16
CA ASN A 564 10.15 53.07 -13.87
C ASN A 564 9.00 52.21 -14.37
N THR A 565 8.78 52.11 -15.65
CA THR A 565 7.90 51.12 -16.23
C THR A 565 8.72 50.00 -16.85
N SER A 566 8.96 48.96 -16.03
CA SER A 566 9.25 47.63 -16.56
C SER A 566 7.95 47.07 -17.18
N LYS A 567 7.97 46.80 -18.47
CA LYS A 567 6.90 46.07 -19.16
C LYS A 567 6.83 44.66 -18.63
N ARG A 568 5.86 44.43 -17.74
CA ARG A 568 5.45 43.10 -17.32
C ARG A 568 4.58 42.48 -18.40
N VAL A 569 5.10 41.50 -19.11
CA VAL A 569 4.32 40.62 -19.97
C VAL A 569 3.37 39.81 -19.08
N ARG A 570 2.08 40.03 -19.19
CA ARG A 570 1.03 39.32 -18.48
C ARG A 570 0.90 37.93 -19.12
N LYS A 571 1.43 36.93 -18.41
CA LYS A 571 1.16 35.55 -18.72
C LYS A 571 -0.22 35.24 -18.16
N GLU A 572 -1.22 35.11 -19.02
CA GLU A 572 -2.55 34.64 -18.62
C GLU A 572 -2.43 33.22 -18.08
N GLY A 573 -2.87 33.05 -16.84
CA GLY A 573 -2.64 31.85 -16.08
C GLY A 573 -3.61 30.72 -16.44
N SER A 574 -3.04 29.57 -16.64
CA SER A 574 -3.70 28.25 -16.67
C SER A 574 -4.43 27.86 -15.37
N GLY A 575 -4.59 28.79 -14.43
CA GLY A 575 -5.21 28.52 -13.12
C GLY A 575 -6.68 28.08 -13.21
N VAL A 576 -7.41 28.57 -14.19
CA VAL A 576 -8.83 28.21 -14.39
C VAL A 576 -8.95 26.77 -14.86
N ILE A 577 -8.07 26.31 -15.74
CA ILE A 577 -8.07 24.94 -16.26
C ILE A 577 -7.74 23.95 -15.14
N ILE A 578 -6.76 24.27 -14.29
CA ILE A 578 -6.37 23.45 -13.14
C ILE A 578 -7.53 23.37 -12.13
N ALA A 579 -8.20 24.48 -11.84
CA ALA A 579 -9.35 24.51 -10.94
C ALA A 579 -10.51 23.66 -11.47
N VAL A 580 -10.81 23.72 -12.77
CA VAL A 580 -11.86 22.89 -13.41
C VAL A 580 -11.51 21.40 -13.35
N ILE A 581 -10.24 21.03 -13.57
CA ILE A 581 -9.80 19.64 -13.49
C ILE A 581 -9.94 19.11 -12.06
N ILE A 582 -9.55 19.88 -11.05
CA ILE A 582 -9.68 19.50 -9.64
C ILE A 582 -11.16 19.29 -9.26
N ILE A 583 -12.04 20.20 -9.69
CA ILE A 583 -13.48 20.10 -9.44
C ILE A 583 -14.06 18.85 -10.12
N LEU A 584 -13.65 18.54 -11.35
CA LEU A 584 -14.08 17.32 -12.06
C LEU A 584 -13.63 16.04 -11.34
N ILE A 585 -12.39 16.00 -10.85
CA ILE A 585 -11.87 14.84 -10.09
C ILE A 585 -12.66 14.66 -8.78
N LEU A 586 -12.96 15.75 -8.07
CA LEU A 586 -13.76 15.69 -6.85
C LEU A 586 -15.19 15.21 -7.11
N LEU A 587 -15.81 15.68 -8.19
CA LEU A 587 -17.16 15.23 -8.58
C LEU A 587 -17.17 13.73 -8.96
N LEU A 588 -16.14 13.25 -9.65
CA LEU A 588 -16.00 11.82 -9.98
C LEU A 588 -15.77 10.97 -8.71
N ALA A 589 -15.00 11.47 -7.75
CA ALA A 589 -14.80 10.79 -6.48
C ALA A 589 -16.09 10.70 -5.65
N ILE A 590 -16.89 11.77 -5.62
CA ILE A 590 -18.21 11.79 -4.97
C ILE A 590 -19.17 10.83 -5.67
N LEU A 591 -19.22 10.86 -7.00
CA LEU A 591 -20.05 9.95 -7.80
C LEU A 591 -19.65 8.49 -7.55
N GLY A 592 -18.35 8.19 -7.54
CA GLY A 592 -17.82 6.86 -7.24
C GLY A 592 -18.19 6.39 -5.82
N SER A 593 -18.12 7.27 -4.83
CA SER A 593 -18.50 6.95 -3.46
C SER A 593 -20.01 6.69 -3.31
N VAL A 594 -20.84 7.48 -3.99
CA VAL A 594 -22.31 7.29 -4.02
C VAL A 594 -22.66 5.97 -4.72
N LEU A 595 -22.03 5.66 -5.87
CA LEU A 595 -22.24 4.40 -6.57
C LEU A 595 -21.78 3.20 -5.75
N TYR A 596 -20.65 3.31 -5.06
CA TYR A 596 -20.17 2.29 -4.13
C TYR A 596 -21.15 2.06 -2.97
N PHE A 597 -21.71 3.15 -2.41
CA PHE A 597 -22.69 3.06 -1.32
C PHE A 597 -24.01 2.45 -1.79
N LEU A 598 -24.46 2.80 -3.01
CA LEU A 598 -25.65 2.23 -3.62
C LEU A 598 -25.45 0.75 -3.98
N TYR A 599 -24.26 0.38 -4.44
CA TYR A 599 -23.85 -1.02 -4.66
C TYR A 599 -23.88 -1.82 -3.36
N LYS A 600 -23.27 -1.28 -2.28
CA LYS A 600 -23.24 -1.93 -0.95
C LYS A 600 -24.64 -2.05 -0.31
N LYS A 601 -25.58 -1.16 -0.65
CA LYS A 601 -26.99 -1.22 -0.19
C LYS A 601 -27.89 -2.06 -1.10
N GLY A 602 -27.37 -2.70 -2.14
CA GLY A 602 -28.15 -3.60 -3.01
C GLY A 602 -29.22 -2.89 -3.87
N LYS A 603 -29.10 -1.57 -4.08
CA LYS A 603 -30.07 -0.77 -4.84
C LYS A 603 -29.78 -0.64 -6.34
N ILE A 604 -28.68 -1.24 -6.83
CA ILE A 604 -28.38 -1.28 -8.27
C ILE A 604 -28.55 -2.72 -8.73
N PRO A 605 -29.52 -3.05 -9.59
CA PRO A 605 -29.63 -4.37 -10.21
C PRO A 605 -28.54 -4.49 -11.29
N CYS A 606 -27.45 -5.17 -10.99
CA CYS A 606 -26.53 -5.66 -12.02
C CYS A 606 -27.25 -6.77 -12.76
N GLY A 607 -27.54 -6.56 -14.05
CA GLY A 607 -28.12 -7.53 -14.95
C GLY A 607 -27.31 -8.82 -14.97
N ARG A 608 -27.87 -9.85 -14.38
CA ARG A 608 -27.37 -11.21 -14.47
C ARG A 608 -27.90 -11.79 -15.78
N SER A 609 -27.05 -11.89 -16.77
CA SER A 609 -27.29 -12.66 -17.98
C SER A 609 -27.64 -14.09 -17.58
N GLY A 610 -28.81 -14.56 -18.01
CA GLY A 610 -29.38 -15.83 -17.65
C GLY A 610 -28.52 -17.03 -18.06
N LYS A 611 -28.32 -17.93 -17.10
CA LYS A 611 -28.02 -19.34 -17.39
C LYS A 611 -29.34 -20.06 -17.52
N GLN A 612 -29.66 -20.47 -18.72
CA GLN A 612 -30.67 -21.48 -18.97
C GLN A 612 -30.12 -22.84 -18.57
N ASP A 613 -30.82 -23.50 -17.67
CA ASP A 613 -30.74 -24.94 -17.47
C ASP A 613 -31.23 -25.65 -18.74
N LEU A 614 -30.40 -26.49 -19.32
CA LEU A 614 -30.83 -27.56 -20.22
C LEU A 614 -30.28 -28.88 -19.72
N THR A 615 -31.19 -29.68 -19.33
CA THR A 615 -31.11 -31.11 -19.01
C THR A 615 -30.52 -31.91 -20.17
N LYS A 616 -29.71 -32.90 -19.79
CA LYS A 616 -29.44 -34.22 -20.39
C LYS A 616 -29.81 -34.44 -21.85
N GLU A 617 -28.81 -34.76 -22.67
CA GLU A 617 -28.83 -36.05 -23.37
C GLU A 617 -27.44 -36.44 -23.90
N SER A 618 -27.28 -37.74 -24.04
CA SER A 618 -26.10 -38.56 -24.22
C SER A 618 -25.45 -38.45 -25.60
N ALA A 619 -24.15 -38.86 -25.62
CA ALA A 619 -23.40 -39.57 -26.64
C ALA A 619 -22.94 -38.81 -27.89
N SER A 620 -21.64 -38.72 -28.06
CA SER A 620 -20.88 -39.44 -29.11
C SER A 620 -19.42 -38.97 -29.14
N LYS A 621 -18.55 -39.92 -29.26
CA LYS A 621 -17.13 -39.82 -29.61
C LYS A 621 -16.91 -39.01 -30.86
N ASP A 622 -15.86 -38.18 -30.88
CA ASP A 622 -14.98 -38.09 -32.06
C ASP A 622 -13.56 -37.66 -31.62
N ASP A 623 -12.63 -38.46 -32.03
CA ASP A 623 -11.19 -38.34 -31.88
C ASP A 623 -10.64 -37.14 -32.62
N ILE A 624 -9.70 -36.41 -31.99
CA ILE A 624 -8.72 -35.61 -32.71
C ILE A 624 -7.33 -36.13 -32.38
N VAL A 625 -6.75 -36.81 -33.36
CA VAL A 625 -5.38 -37.26 -33.47
C VAL A 625 -4.46 -36.06 -33.61
N VAL A 626 -3.48 -35.91 -32.74
CA VAL A 626 -2.30 -35.09 -32.99
C VAL A 626 -1.11 -36.01 -33.20
N GLU A 627 -0.63 -35.95 -34.43
CA GLU A 627 0.50 -36.64 -35.01
C GLU A 627 1.81 -36.25 -34.31
N MET A 628 2.45 -37.23 -33.64
CA MET A 628 3.83 -37.12 -33.23
C MET A 628 4.74 -37.70 -34.32
N LYS A 629 5.55 -36.89 -34.93
CA LYS A 629 6.65 -37.33 -35.80
C LYS A 629 7.78 -37.92 -34.96
N SER A 630 8.01 -39.17 -35.19
CA SER A 630 9.15 -39.96 -34.72
C SER A 630 10.42 -39.62 -35.52
N GLY A 631 11.54 -39.54 -34.84
CA GLY A 631 12.89 -39.63 -35.42
C GLY A 631 13.78 -40.52 -34.55
N LYS A 632 13.94 -41.72 -35.03
CA LYS A 632 14.90 -42.79 -34.72
C LYS A 632 16.32 -42.24 -34.45
N SER A 633 17.24 -42.91 -33.78
CA SER A 633 17.46 -44.29 -33.37
C SER A 633 18.83 -44.40 -32.70
N ALA A 634 18.93 -45.34 -31.75
CA ALA A 634 20.02 -46.29 -31.49
C ALA A 634 21.33 -45.73 -30.93
N GLU A 635 22.00 -46.28 -29.97
CA GLU A 635 22.28 -47.69 -29.73
C GLU A 635 22.80 -47.87 -28.31
N ALA A 636 22.47 -48.99 -27.70
CA ALA A 636 22.97 -49.48 -26.44
C ALA A 636 24.38 -50.07 -26.61
N VAL A 637 25.25 -49.83 -25.64
CA VAL A 637 26.35 -50.77 -25.35
C VAL A 637 26.43 -50.98 -23.85
N LEU A 638 26.16 -52.22 -23.50
CA LEU A 638 26.39 -52.91 -22.26
C LEU A 638 27.87 -53.26 -22.14
N LEU A 639 28.49 -53.08 -20.96
CA LEU A 639 29.58 -53.94 -20.42
C LEU A 639 29.72 -53.58 -18.94
N GLN A 640 29.22 -54.37 -18.05
CA GLN A 640 29.75 -55.47 -17.29
C GLN A 640 31.18 -55.27 -16.71
N GLY A 641 31.23 -55.12 -15.38
CA GLY A 641 31.91 -55.89 -14.41
C GLY A 641 33.39 -55.62 -14.18
N VAL A 642 33.77 -55.46 -12.98
CA VAL A 642 34.56 -56.43 -12.19
C VAL A 642 35.09 -55.76 -10.91
N ASN A 643 34.98 -56.49 -9.83
CA ASN A 643 35.53 -56.37 -8.48
C ASN A 643 36.98 -55.94 -8.37
N GLY A 644 37.31 -55.36 -7.24
CA GLY A 644 38.68 -55.42 -6.72
C GLY A 644 38.98 -54.53 -5.55
N ASP A 645 38.72 -55.02 -4.38
CA ASP A 645 39.55 -55.00 -3.15
C ASP A 645 40.44 -53.83 -2.75
N LYS A 646 40.14 -53.37 -1.52
CA LYS A 646 40.99 -53.15 -0.32
C LYS A 646 42.37 -52.51 -0.47
N VAL A 647 42.61 -51.57 0.41
CA VAL A 647 43.51 -51.52 1.57
C VAL A 647 44.08 -50.11 1.80
N SER A 648 43.77 -49.65 2.99
CA SER A 648 44.54 -48.84 3.95
C SER A 648 45.67 -47.92 3.48
N GLN A 649 45.57 -46.70 3.80
CA GLN A 649 46.27 -45.99 4.94
C GLN A 649 45.60 -44.67 5.22
#